data_5fd4b1dea527963bb496eb2fecd00bf2
#
_entry.id   5fd4b1dea527963bb496eb2fecd00bf2
#
_cell.length_a   1.000
_cell.length_b   1.000
_cell.length_c   1.000
_cell.angle_alpha   90.00
_cell.angle_beta   90.00
_cell.angle_gamma   90.00
#
_symmetry.space_group_name_H-M   'P 1'
#
loop_
_entity.id
_entity.type
_entity.pdbx_description
1 polymer ?
#
loop_
_entity_poly.entity_id
_entity_poly.type
_entity_poly.pdbx_seq_one_letter_code
_entity_poly.pdbx_strand_id
1 'polypeptide(L)'
;MISTVRRLALAAACAPALFLAAGAAEARPFTARDLVTFERISDPQVSPDGRYALYALRQTDLEANKGVGSIWIVDLKAKAATPRRLESIPNGGNSAVWSEDGRFIYFLSAKSGSSQVWRTDPAGSAAVQVTDLPLDVGAFRLSPDGQRLAVSLAVIPDCDTLACTPERLKAEGKRTGQLYDRLFVRHWDQWVDGTRNHLFALSIGADGKAAGEPVALMRGFDGDAPSRPFGDASEFTFTPDGSAVIFAAREAGKTEPWSTNFDLYQAAVTGQGGLKNLTDANEAWDTGAVFSPDGRTMAYRAMKRPGFEADRWQIVLRDVASGAERPLAADWDRSADSVEWSDDGRTIYVSAQDVGQTRIFAIDVKSGKVTGVTGQGHVGGFDVAGKTIVYAQDTLASPAQLFRTGLKGGKAEQLTRVNAQALDEIEFGQYEQFSFPGWNGETVHGYVVKPAGYQPGRRYPVAFLIHGGPQGSFGNNFHYRWNPQFYAGKGYAVVMVDFHGSTGYGQAFTDSISQHWGDRPLEDLQKGWAAALSKYDFLDGNRACALGGSYGGYMVNWIAGQWSEPWKCLVNHDGVFDVRMMAYSTEELWFTEWENGGTPWDNPEAIERFNPVNHVAKWNKPMLVVQGGRDFRIPTEQSLATFTALQRQGIESQLLYFDDENHWVLKPQNSEQWHETVGAWLDRWTKE
;
A
#
# COMPACT_ATOMS: atom_id res chain seq x y z
N MET A 1 102.22 -15.85 10.98
CA MET A 1 101.79 -15.84 9.57
C MET A 1 100.33 -15.48 9.62
N ILE A 2 99.97 -14.33 9.09
CA ILE A 2 98.75 -13.56 9.30
C ILE A 2 97.70 -13.99 8.28
N SER A 3 96.57 -14.42 8.69
CA SER A 3 95.41 -14.69 7.82
C SER A 3 94.35 -13.59 8.01
N THR A 4 94.06 -12.89 6.95
CA THR A 4 93.10 -11.77 6.86
C THR A 4 91.69 -12.28 6.65
N VAL A 5 90.79 -11.99 7.51
CA VAL A 5 89.36 -12.29 7.36
C VAL A 5 88.68 -11.05 6.76
N ARG A 6 88.14 -11.20 5.56
CA ARG A 6 87.24 -10.20 4.91
C ARG A 6 85.85 -10.34 5.45
N ARG A 7 85.27 -9.28 6.02
CA ARG A 7 83.89 -9.15 6.33
C ARG A 7 83.08 -8.64 5.10
N LEU A 8 82.15 -9.44 4.61
CA LEU A 8 81.15 -8.96 3.65
C LEU A 8 80.02 -8.24 4.46
N ALA A 9 79.76 -7.01 4.11
CA ALA A 9 78.59 -6.25 4.58
C ALA A 9 77.42 -6.53 3.63
N LEU A 10 76.34 -7.15 4.13
CA LEU A 10 75.06 -7.20 3.43
C LEU A 10 74.34 -5.88 3.67
N ALA A 11 74.11 -5.13 2.59
CA ALA A 11 73.20 -3.98 2.57
C ALA A 11 71.79 -4.48 2.40
N ALA A 12 70.96 -4.38 3.44
CA ALA A 12 69.52 -4.63 3.36
C ALA A 12 68.84 -3.40 2.72
N ALA A 13 68.32 -3.55 1.50
CA ALA A 13 67.48 -2.53 0.88
C ALA A 13 66.05 -2.61 1.47
N CYS A 14 65.67 -1.64 2.28
CA CYS A 14 64.29 -1.40 2.68
C CYS A 14 63.54 -0.76 1.52
N ALA A 15 62.70 -1.53 0.83
CA ALA A 15 61.66 -0.99 -0.08
C ALA A 15 60.50 -0.45 0.77
N PRO A 16 60.04 0.80 0.56
CA PRO A 16 58.83 1.28 1.23
C PRO A 16 57.63 0.56 0.63
N ALA A 17 56.94 -0.23 1.43
CA ALA A 17 55.59 -0.73 1.09
C ALA A 17 54.63 0.47 1.03
N LEU A 18 54.29 0.92 -0.17
CA LEU A 18 53.17 1.82 -0.37
C LEU A 18 51.90 1.02 -0.01
N PHE A 19 51.38 1.22 1.20
CA PHE A 19 49.99 0.93 1.53
C PHE A 19 49.13 1.91 0.72
N LEU A 20 48.62 1.47 -0.41
CA LEU A 20 47.45 2.08 -1.01
C LEU A 20 46.30 1.88 0.00
N ALA A 21 46.04 2.88 0.82
CA ALA A 21 44.78 3.00 1.50
C ALA A 21 43.71 3.07 0.39
N ALA A 22 43.01 1.96 0.17
CA ALA A 22 41.75 2.02 -0.56
C ALA A 22 40.87 2.98 0.25
N GLY A 23 40.78 4.23 -0.19
CA GLY A 23 39.82 5.19 0.35
C GLY A 23 38.46 4.53 0.25
N ALA A 24 37.77 4.37 1.40
CA ALA A 24 36.36 4.04 1.38
C ALA A 24 35.70 5.06 0.42
N ALA A 25 35.01 4.59 -0.60
CA ALA A 25 34.26 5.47 -1.46
C ALA A 25 33.32 6.30 -0.57
N GLU A 26 33.38 7.61 -0.70
CA GLU A 26 32.50 8.51 0.05
C GLU A 26 31.06 8.17 -0.36
N ALA A 27 30.19 7.91 0.64
CA ALA A 27 28.81 7.56 0.37
C ALA A 27 28.10 8.69 -0.39
N ARG A 28 27.31 8.34 -1.40
CA ARG A 28 26.60 9.30 -2.24
C ARG A 28 25.17 9.52 -1.79
N PRO A 29 24.56 10.66 -2.14
CA PRO A 29 23.15 10.90 -1.88
C PRO A 29 22.22 9.90 -2.57
N PHE A 30 21.04 9.65 -1.96
CA PHE A 30 19.94 8.89 -2.55
C PHE A 30 19.27 9.67 -3.70
N THR A 31 18.93 8.98 -4.79
CA THR A 31 18.43 9.59 -6.03
C THR A 31 17.08 8.99 -6.46
N ALA A 32 16.41 9.64 -7.42
CA ALA A 32 15.21 9.10 -8.07
C ALA A 32 15.48 7.73 -8.74
N ARG A 33 16.66 7.56 -9.35
CA ARG A 33 17.08 6.30 -9.96
C ARG A 33 17.15 5.18 -8.91
N ASP A 34 17.73 5.43 -7.75
CA ASP A 34 17.78 4.45 -6.66
C ASP A 34 16.35 4.06 -6.22
N LEU A 35 15.46 5.05 -6.04
CA LEU A 35 14.09 4.81 -5.63
C LEU A 35 13.34 3.88 -6.58
N VAL A 36 13.50 4.06 -7.90
CA VAL A 36 12.80 3.24 -8.90
C VAL A 36 13.46 1.89 -9.13
N THR A 37 14.78 1.76 -8.90
CA THR A 37 15.53 0.52 -9.15
C THR A 37 15.65 -0.38 -7.93
N PHE A 38 15.41 0.11 -6.72
CA PHE A 38 15.42 -0.74 -5.53
C PHE A 38 14.45 -1.91 -5.66
N GLU A 39 14.97 -3.09 -5.39
CA GLU A 39 14.18 -4.31 -5.25
C GLU A 39 13.29 -4.22 -4.03
N ARG A 40 12.04 -4.74 -4.15
CA ARG A 40 10.98 -4.57 -3.13
C ARG A 40 10.50 -5.93 -2.68
N ILE A 41 10.59 -6.19 -1.37
CA ILE A 41 10.04 -7.39 -0.74
C ILE A 41 8.56 -7.15 -0.41
N SER A 42 7.72 -8.18 -0.66
CA SER A 42 6.33 -8.27 -0.21
C SER A 42 5.92 -9.72 0.07
N ASP A 43 4.70 -9.90 0.54
CA ASP A 43 4.01 -11.18 0.72
C ASP A 43 4.83 -12.25 1.46
N PRO A 44 5.30 -11.98 2.69
CA PRO A 44 5.99 -12.96 3.49
C PRO A 44 5.01 -14.07 3.94
N GLN A 45 5.39 -15.35 3.76
CA GLN A 45 4.62 -16.49 4.22
C GLN A 45 5.53 -17.54 4.84
N VAL A 46 5.03 -18.24 5.86
CA VAL A 46 5.73 -19.35 6.51
C VAL A 46 5.09 -20.66 6.07
N SER A 47 5.92 -21.69 5.78
CA SER A 47 5.38 -23.02 5.52
C SER A 47 4.66 -23.57 6.76
N PRO A 48 3.62 -24.41 6.62
CA PRO A 48 2.86 -24.97 7.74
C PRO A 48 3.72 -25.69 8.79
N ASP A 49 4.86 -26.29 8.39
CA ASP A 49 5.82 -26.92 9.30
C ASP A 49 6.82 -25.95 9.96
N GLY A 50 6.69 -24.65 9.69
CA GLY A 50 7.58 -23.59 10.20
C GLY A 50 9.02 -23.68 9.71
N ARG A 51 9.29 -24.42 8.62
CA ARG A 51 10.65 -24.62 8.11
C ARG A 51 11.09 -23.57 7.10
N TYR A 52 10.19 -23.15 6.23
CA TYR A 52 10.52 -22.24 5.14
C TYR A 52 9.75 -20.93 5.26
N ALA A 53 10.34 -19.85 4.76
CA ALA A 53 9.64 -18.62 4.47
C ALA A 53 9.66 -18.37 2.96
N LEU A 54 8.52 -18.01 2.37
CA LEU A 54 8.40 -17.45 1.04
C LEU A 54 8.32 -15.94 1.11
N TYR A 55 8.72 -15.26 0.06
CA TYR A 55 8.43 -13.85 -0.17
C TYR A 55 8.47 -13.54 -1.66
N ALA A 56 7.73 -12.52 -2.05
CA ALA A 56 7.82 -11.94 -3.38
C ALA A 56 8.94 -10.88 -3.41
N LEU A 57 9.69 -10.85 -4.52
CA LEU A 57 10.70 -9.83 -4.81
C LEU A 57 10.37 -9.19 -6.15
N ARG A 58 10.04 -7.89 -6.14
CA ARG A 58 9.83 -7.11 -7.35
C ARG A 58 11.13 -6.41 -7.73
N GLN A 59 11.57 -6.63 -8.94
CA GLN A 59 12.67 -5.93 -9.60
C GLN A 59 12.11 -4.97 -10.64
N THR A 60 12.86 -3.94 -11.00
CA THR A 60 12.47 -2.99 -12.03
C THR A 60 13.21 -3.30 -13.33
N ASP A 61 12.46 -3.56 -14.39
CA ASP A 61 12.93 -3.58 -15.78
C ASP A 61 12.72 -2.18 -16.37
N LEU A 62 13.80 -1.40 -16.41
CA LEU A 62 13.75 -0.02 -16.91
C LEU A 62 13.52 0.06 -18.42
N GLU A 63 14.02 -0.90 -19.19
CA GLU A 63 13.82 -0.93 -20.65
C GLU A 63 12.36 -1.22 -20.98
N ALA A 64 11.78 -2.22 -20.33
CA ALA A 64 10.37 -2.55 -20.46
C ALA A 64 9.46 -1.58 -19.66
N ASN A 65 10.02 -0.65 -18.91
CA ASN A 65 9.33 0.35 -18.08
C ASN A 65 8.28 -0.26 -17.12
N LYS A 66 8.63 -1.37 -16.45
CA LYS A 66 7.72 -2.12 -15.57
C LYS A 66 8.43 -2.82 -14.41
N GLY A 67 7.65 -3.20 -13.41
CA GLY A 67 8.10 -4.13 -12.37
C GLY A 67 8.00 -5.59 -12.82
N VAL A 68 8.92 -6.42 -12.37
CA VAL A 68 8.95 -7.87 -12.63
C VAL A 68 9.07 -8.59 -11.30
N GLY A 69 8.06 -9.40 -10.96
CA GLY A 69 8.01 -10.19 -9.74
C GLY A 69 8.81 -11.50 -9.88
N SER A 70 9.31 -11.99 -8.77
CA SER A 70 9.90 -13.32 -8.61
C SER A 70 9.64 -13.83 -7.19
N ILE A 71 9.57 -15.15 -7.00
CA ILE A 71 9.31 -15.78 -5.69
C ILE A 71 10.60 -16.38 -5.15
N TRP A 72 10.85 -16.10 -3.89
CA TRP A 72 12.03 -16.52 -3.16
C TRP A 72 11.66 -17.35 -1.94
N ILE A 73 12.57 -18.22 -1.52
CA ILE A 73 12.40 -19.10 -0.37
C ILE A 73 13.64 -19.06 0.53
N VAL A 74 13.42 -19.11 1.84
CA VAL A 74 14.47 -19.16 2.88
C VAL A 74 14.23 -20.37 3.75
N ASP A 75 15.27 -21.21 4.00
CA ASP A 75 15.21 -22.27 5.02
C ASP A 75 15.49 -21.70 6.41
N LEU A 76 14.45 -21.56 7.23
CA LEU A 76 14.50 -20.99 8.58
C LEU A 76 15.23 -21.88 9.60
N LYS A 77 15.48 -23.16 9.28
CA LYS A 77 16.23 -24.11 10.13
C LYS A 77 17.71 -24.19 9.76
N ALA A 78 18.12 -23.59 8.64
CA ALA A 78 19.53 -23.53 8.25
C ALA A 78 20.34 -22.65 9.20
N LYS A 79 21.60 -23.03 9.49
CA LYS A 79 22.49 -22.23 10.36
C LYS A 79 22.77 -20.83 9.80
N ALA A 80 22.81 -20.69 8.47
CA ALA A 80 22.86 -19.43 7.76
C ALA A 80 21.68 -19.44 6.78
N ALA A 81 20.62 -18.72 7.12
CA ALA A 81 19.46 -18.60 6.26
C ALA A 81 19.86 -17.80 5.01
N THR A 82 20.01 -18.49 3.88
CA THR A 82 20.37 -17.88 2.60
C THR A 82 19.15 -17.93 1.69
N PRO A 83 18.58 -16.79 1.30
CA PRO A 83 17.49 -16.73 0.34
C PRO A 83 17.91 -17.32 -1.00
N ARG A 84 17.04 -18.09 -1.63
CA ARG A 84 17.20 -18.55 -3.01
C ARG A 84 15.92 -18.29 -3.79
N ARG A 85 16.07 -17.97 -5.05
CA ARG A 85 14.95 -17.86 -5.97
C ARG A 85 14.40 -19.27 -6.30
N LEU A 86 13.08 -19.36 -6.45
CA LEU A 86 12.43 -20.54 -7.01
C LEU A 86 12.43 -20.44 -8.53
N GLU A 87 13.48 -21.00 -9.18
CA GLU A 87 13.68 -20.88 -10.64
C GLU A 87 12.60 -21.58 -11.46
N SER A 88 11.87 -22.52 -10.89
CA SER A 88 10.69 -23.14 -11.50
C SER A 88 9.52 -22.19 -11.68
N ILE A 89 9.47 -21.10 -10.91
CA ILE A 89 8.50 -20.01 -11.05
C ILE A 89 9.07 -18.98 -12.00
N PRO A 90 8.45 -18.76 -13.19
CA PRO A 90 8.95 -17.81 -14.16
C PRO A 90 8.85 -16.36 -13.63
N ASN A 91 9.61 -15.47 -14.28
CA ASN A 91 9.47 -14.03 -14.04
C ASN A 91 8.01 -13.59 -14.25
N GLY A 92 7.53 -12.73 -13.35
CA GLY A 92 6.12 -12.29 -13.32
C GLY A 92 5.20 -13.24 -12.56
N GLY A 93 5.70 -14.38 -12.03
CA GLY A 93 4.94 -15.22 -11.10
C GLY A 93 4.66 -14.45 -9.80
N ASN A 94 3.45 -14.58 -9.27
CA ASN A 94 2.98 -13.83 -8.10
C ASN A 94 1.95 -14.65 -7.30
N SER A 95 1.46 -14.09 -6.19
CA SER A 95 0.44 -14.69 -5.32
C SER A 95 0.79 -16.12 -4.89
N ALA A 96 2.05 -16.34 -4.51
CA ALA A 96 2.50 -17.65 -4.09
C ALA A 96 1.91 -18.01 -2.72
N VAL A 97 1.34 -19.21 -2.58
CA VAL A 97 0.76 -19.72 -1.34
C VAL A 97 1.16 -21.18 -1.11
N TRP A 98 1.33 -21.57 0.14
CA TRP A 98 1.56 -22.96 0.52
C TRP A 98 0.30 -23.82 0.40
N SER A 99 0.46 -25.09 0.01
CA SER A 99 -0.55 -26.10 0.35
C SER A 99 -0.53 -26.35 1.85
N GLU A 100 -1.66 -26.74 2.43
CA GLU A 100 -1.81 -27.00 3.87
C GLU A 100 -0.83 -28.07 4.40
N ASP A 101 -0.51 -29.04 3.58
CA ASP A 101 0.48 -30.10 3.89
C ASP A 101 1.95 -29.69 3.66
N GLY A 102 2.19 -28.44 3.21
CA GLY A 102 3.52 -27.87 2.95
C GLY A 102 4.29 -28.52 1.80
N ARG A 103 3.67 -29.42 1.03
CA ARG A 103 4.36 -30.11 -0.07
C ARG A 103 4.47 -29.34 -1.34
N PHE A 104 3.55 -28.40 -1.58
CA PHE A 104 3.48 -27.62 -2.79
C PHE A 104 3.37 -26.12 -2.51
N ILE A 105 3.82 -25.36 -3.49
CA ILE A 105 3.65 -23.91 -3.57
C ILE A 105 2.83 -23.65 -4.84
N TYR A 106 1.65 -23.06 -4.67
CA TYR A 106 0.78 -22.65 -5.76
C TYR A 106 1.02 -21.16 -6.03
N PHE A 107 0.89 -20.76 -7.29
CA PHE A 107 1.15 -19.36 -7.70
C PHE A 107 0.42 -19.02 -9.00
N LEU A 108 0.25 -17.74 -9.27
CA LEU A 108 -0.24 -17.24 -10.56
C LEU A 108 0.90 -16.99 -11.53
N SER A 109 0.69 -17.35 -12.80
CA SER A 109 1.63 -17.06 -13.88
C SER A 109 0.94 -16.99 -15.23
N ALA A 110 1.32 -16.00 -16.05
CA ALA A 110 0.89 -15.86 -17.44
C ALA A 110 1.78 -16.63 -18.45
N LYS A 111 2.58 -17.58 -17.99
CA LYS A 111 3.50 -18.38 -18.85
C LYS A 111 2.81 -19.09 -20.00
N SER A 112 1.54 -19.51 -19.83
CA SER A 112 0.73 -20.16 -20.86
C SER A 112 0.02 -19.20 -21.82
N GLY A 113 0.22 -17.88 -21.67
CA GLY A 113 -0.43 -16.84 -22.49
C GLY A 113 -1.55 -16.10 -21.77
N SER A 114 -2.09 -16.65 -20.68
CA SER A 114 -3.05 -16.02 -19.77
C SER A 114 -2.67 -16.34 -18.32
N SER A 115 -3.15 -15.53 -17.37
CA SER A 115 -2.90 -15.75 -15.93
C SER A 115 -3.63 -17.00 -15.46
N GLN A 116 -2.88 -18.04 -15.06
CA GLN A 116 -3.40 -19.31 -14.60
C GLN A 116 -2.76 -19.72 -13.28
N VAL A 117 -3.37 -20.65 -12.54
CA VAL A 117 -2.77 -21.24 -11.34
C VAL A 117 -1.77 -22.31 -11.75
N TRP A 118 -0.59 -22.24 -11.16
CA TRP A 118 0.51 -23.20 -11.32
C TRP A 118 0.93 -23.70 -9.96
N ARG A 119 1.65 -24.83 -9.89
CA ARG A 119 2.27 -25.32 -8.65
C ARG A 119 3.68 -25.85 -8.89
N THR A 120 4.50 -25.75 -7.87
CA THR A 120 5.84 -26.37 -7.75
C THR A 120 6.01 -26.91 -6.33
N ASP A 121 7.18 -27.48 -6.03
CA ASP A 121 7.53 -27.89 -4.66
C ASP A 121 8.61 -26.96 -4.05
N PRO A 122 8.88 -27.05 -2.74
CA PRO A 122 9.92 -26.23 -2.09
C PRO A 122 11.34 -26.48 -2.61
N ALA A 123 11.61 -27.64 -3.26
CA ALA A 123 12.89 -27.91 -3.90
C ALA A 123 13.05 -27.13 -5.21
N GLY A 124 11.97 -26.67 -5.82
CA GLY A 124 11.95 -25.96 -7.09
C GLY A 124 11.90 -26.90 -8.28
N SER A 125 11.24 -28.05 -8.17
CA SER A 125 10.94 -28.94 -9.29
C SER A 125 10.15 -28.23 -10.38
N ALA A 126 10.12 -28.80 -11.58
CA ALA A 126 9.42 -28.19 -12.73
C ALA A 126 7.96 -27.86 -12.38
N ALA A 127 7.56 -26.62 -12.66
CA ALA A 127 6.20 -26.16 -12.38
C ALA A 127 5.17 -26.85 -13.28
N VAL A 128 4.04 -27.23 -12.67
CA VAL A 128 2.89 -27.85 -13.33
C VAL A 128 1.76 -26.84 -13.40
N GLN A 129 1.18 -26.65 -14.59
CA GLN A 129 -0.03 -25.86 -14.78
C GLN A 129 -1.21 -26.59 -14.14
N VAL A 130 -1.94 -25.90 -13.25
CA VAL A 130 -3.10 -26.45 -12.54
C VAL A 130 -4.40 -26.11 -13.27
N THR A 131 -4.56 -24.85 -13.67
CA THR A 131 -5.77 -24.39 -14.42
C THR A 131 -5.42 -24.08 -15.87
N ASP A 132 -6.41 -24.28 -16.76
CA ASP A 132 -6.35 -23.90 -18.17
C ASP A 132 -7.73 -23.35 -18.57
N LEU A 133 -8.02 -22.15 -18.09
CA LEU A 133 -9.31 -21.49 -18.24
C LEU A 133 -9.28 -20.47 -19.39
N PRO A 134 -10.42 -20.20 -20.05
CA PRO A 134 -10.49 -19.23 -21.16
C PRO A 134 -10.37 -17.77 -20.69
N LEU A 135 -10.27 -17.52 -19.38
CA LEU A 135 -10.13 -16.22 -18.74
C LEU A 135 -8.94 -16.21 -17.80
N ASP A 136 -8.38 -15.02 -17.54
CA ASP A 136 -7.34 -14.82 -16.56
C ASP A 136 -7.87 -15.11 -15.15
N VAL A 137 -7.09 -15.86 -14.36
CA VAL A 137 -7.32 -16.00 -12.93
C VAL A 137 -6.75 -14.77 -12.24
N GLY A 138 -7.62 -13.98 -11.59
CA GLY A 138 -7.23 -12.76 -10.86
C GLY A 138 -6.74 -13.07 -9.44
N ALA A 139 -7.39 -13.99 -8.74
CA ALA A 139 -7.06 -14.44 -7.39
C ALA A 139 -7.46 -15.90 -7.17
N PHE A 140 -6.86 -16.59 -6.19
CA PHE A 140 -7.23 -17.96 -5.88
C PHE A 140 -6.98 -18.32 -4.41
N ARG A 141 -7.70 -19.34 -3.92
CA ARG A 141 -7.49 -20.01 -2.63
C ARG A 141 -7.58 -21.51 -2.78
N LEU A 142 -6.81 -22.25 -1.96
CA LEU A 142 -6.92 -23.69 -1.82
C LEU A 142 -7.90 -24.05 -0.71
N SER A 143 -8.66 -25.15 -0.89
CA SER A 143 -9.41 -25.74 0.21
C SER A 143 -8.47 -26.36 1.24
N PRO A 144 -8.88 -26.48 2.53
CA PRO A 144 -8.04 -27.07 3.59
C PRO A 144 -7.56 -28.51 3.28
N ASP A 145 -8.36 -29.28 2.56
CA ASP A 145 -7.98 -30.63 2.12
C ASP A 145 -7.09 -30.68 0.86
N GLY A 146 -6.83 -29.51 0.25
CA GLY A 146 -6.04 -29.36 -0.98
C GLY A 146 -6.69 -29.97 -2.23
N GLN A 147 -7.98 -30.33 -2.17
CA GLN A 147 -8.68 -30.99 -3.28
C GLN A 147 -9.48 -30.02 -4.16
N ARG A 148 -9.57 -28.75 -3.77
CA ARG A 148 -10.31 -27.72 -4.52
C ARG A 148 -9.56 -26.42 -4.58
N LEU A 149 -9.90 -25.64 -5.62
CA LEU A 149 -9.56 -24.22 -5.77
C LEU A 149 -10.84 -23.40 -5.78
N ALA A 150 -10.83 -22.25 -5.13
CA ALA A 150 -11.69 -21.14 -5.44
C ALA A 150 -10.86 -20.14 -6.27
N VAL A 151 -11.35 -19.75 -7.43
CA VAL A 151 -10.68 -18.81 -8.33
C VAL A 151 -11.59 -17.63 -8.64
N SER A 152 -11.03 -16.43 -8.75
CA SER A 152 -11.74 -15.25 -9.22
C SER A 152 -11.47 -15.04 -10.71
N LEU A 153 -12.56 -14.85 -11.47
CA LEU A 153 -12.53 -14.58 -12.91
C LEU A 153 -13.38 -13.34 -13.20
N ALA A 154 -12.90 -12.45 -14.06
CA ALA A 154 -13.70 -11.33 -14.54
C ALA A 154 -14.68 -11.83 -15.62
N VAL A 155 -15.97 -11.89 -15.30
CA VAL A 155 -17.02 -12.42 -16.16
C VAL A 155 -18.15 -11.40 -16.38
N ILE A 156 -18.85 -11.50 -17.49
CA ILE A 156 -20.14 -10.83 -17.64
C ILE A 156 -21.19 -11.67 -16.88
N PRO A 157 -21.90 -11.11 -15.88
CA PRO A 157 -22.67 -11.88 -14.89
C PRO A 157 -23.80 -12.76 -15.48
N ASP A 158 -24.35 -12.39 -16.63
CA ASP A 158 -25.41 -13.12 -17.33
C ASP A 158 -24.89 -14.15 -18.36
N CYS A 159 -23.58 -14.36 -18.43
CA CYS A 159 -22.97 -15.41 -19.22
C CYS A 159 -23.12 -16.79 -18.56
N ASP A 160 -23.69 -17.75 -19.28
CA ASP A 160 -23.85 -19.14 -18.82
C ASP A 160 -22.57 -19.96 -18.87
N THR A 161 -21.60 -19.55 -19.70
CA THR A 161 -20.31 -20.22 -19.88
C THR A 161 -19.17 -19.20 -19.80
N LEU A 162 -17.98 -19.64 -19.40
CA LEU A 162 -16.80 -18.77 -19.37
C LEU A 162 -16.40 -18.24 -20.75
N ALA A 163 -16.63 -19.01 -21.82
CA ALA A 163 -16.34 -18.61 -23.20
C ALA A 163 -17.22 -17.43 -23.68
N CYS A 164 -18.42 -17.30 -23.14
CA CYS A 164 -19.36 -16.22 -23.51
C CYS A 164 -18.77 -14.82 -23.22
N THR A 165 -18.04 -14.65 -22.10
CA THR A 165 -17.45 -13.35 -21.73
C THR A 165 -16.49 -12.81 -22.79
N PRO A 166 -15.42 -13.50 -23.21
CA PRO A 166 -14.53 -12.99 -24.24
C PRO A 166 -15.21 -12.85 -25.61
N GLU A 167 -16.26 -13.64 -25.90
CA GLU A 167 -17.06 -13.48 -27.12
C GLU A 167 -17.84 -12.17 -27.09
N ARG A 168 -18.48 -11.83 -25.98
CA ARG A 168 -19.27 -10.60 -25.83
C ARG A 168 -18.40 -9.34 -25.73
N LEU A 169 -17.19 -9.44 -25.21
CA LEU A 169 -16.24 -8.32 -25.13
C LEU A 169 -15.59 -8.00 -26.49
N LYS A 170 -15.72 -8.86 -27.50
CA LYS A 170 -15.19 -8.57 -28.81
C LYS A 170 -15.96 -7.39 -29.43
N ALA A 171 -15.22 -6.37 -29.86
CA ALA A 171 -15.79 -5.19 -30.48
C ALA A 171 -16.60 -5.57 -31.74
N GLU A 172 -17.86 -5.13 -31.81
CA GLU A 172 -18.70 -5.25 -32.97
C GLU A 172 -18.32 -4.20 -34.03
N GLY A 173 -17.42 -4.56 -34.95
CA GLY A 173 -16.99 -3.69 -36.04
C GLY A 173 -16.07 -2.53 -35.54
N LYS A 174 -16.36 -1.30 -36.06
CA LYS A 174 -15.54 -0.09 -35.74
C LYS A 174 -16.23 0.88 -34.77
N ARG A 175 -17.29 0.45 -34.11
CA ARG A 175 -17.99 1.29 -33.14
C ARG A 175 -17.16 1.42 -31.86
N THR A 176 -17.02 2.64 -31.32
CA THR A 176 -16.27 2.93 -30.11
C THR A 176 -17.12 3.55 -29.00
N GLY A 177 -18.39 3.88 -29.30
CA GLY A 177 -19.32 4.42 -28.31
C GLY A 177 -19.77 3.34 -27.31
N GLN A 178 -19.74 3.67 -26.03
CA GLN A 178 -20.30 2.86 -24.95
C GLN A 178 -21.49 3.59 -24.34
N LEU A 179 -22.55 2.88 -24.01
CA LEU A 179 -23.75 3.43 -23.40
C LEU A 179 -23.81 2.96 -21.95
N TYR A 180 -23.84 3.91 -21.02
CA TYR A 180 -24.00 3.68 -19.61
C TYR A 180 -25.37 4.22 -19.16
N ASP A 181 -26.07 3.50 -18.32
CA ASP A 181 -27.37 3.87 -17.73
C ASP A 181 -27.32 3.96 -16.20
N ARG A 182 -26.16 3.65 -15.62
CA ARG A 182 -25.88 3.74 -14.19
C ARG A 182 -24.40 4.02 -13.94
N LEU A 183 -24.08 4.48 -12.73
CA LEU A 183 -22.73 4.50 -12.19
C LEU A 183 -22.40 3.09 -11.60
N PHE A 184 -21.10 2.64 -11.57
CA PHE A 184 -19.94 3.37 -12.07
C PHE A 184 -19.90 3.35 -13.59
N VAL A 185 -19.46 4.47 -14.21
CA VAL A 185 -19.04 4.44 -15.62
C VAL A 185 -17.54 4.20 -15.74
N ARG A 186 -16.80 4.52 -14.68
CA ARG A 186 -15.35 4.31 -14.53
C ARG A 186 -15.01 4.12 -13.06
N HIS A 187 -13.91 3.42 -12.75
CA HIS A 187 -13.46 3.19 -11.40
C HIS A 187 -11.94 3.17 -11.38
N TRP A 188 -11.31 3.96 -10.52
CA TRP A 188 -9.88 4.16 -10.35
C TRP A 188 -9.16 4.66 -11.61
N ASP A 189 -8.82 3.79 -12.57
CA ASP A 189 -8.11 4.11 -13.82
C ASP A 189 -8.71 3.41 -15.06
N GLN A 190 -9.86 2.77 -14.90
CA GLN A 190 -10.51 1.98 -15.95
C GLN A 190 -11.96 2.39 -16.17
N TRP A 191 -12.38 2.37 -17.43
CA TRP A 191 -13.80 2.41 -17.79
C TRP A 191 -14.42 1.05 -17.53
N VAL A 192 -15.64 1.05 -17.01
CA VAL A 192 -16.39 -0.19 -16.74
C VAL A 192 -16.78 -0.84 -18.07
N ASP A 193 -16.45 -2.12 -18.23
CA ASP A 193 -16.68 -2.93 -19.43
C ASP A 193 -17.84 -3.92 -19.28
N GLY A 194 -18.54 -3.90 -18.15
CA GLY A 194 -19.65 -4.79 -17.83
C GLY A 194 -19.24 -6.10 -17.16
N THR A 195 -17.96 -6.35 -16.95
CA THR A 195 -17.50 -7.52 -16.19
C THR A 195 -17.56 -7.30 -14.69
N ARG A 196 -17.74 -8.41 -13.94
CA ARG A 196 -17.62 -8.51 -12.49
C ARG A 196 -16.61 -9.60 -12.11
N ASN A 197 -15.88 -9.41 -11.03
CA ASN A 197 -15.08 -10.47 -10.46
C ASN A 197 -16.00 -11.47 -9.76
N HIS A 198 -16.12 -12.69 -10.29
CA HIS A 198 -16.91 -13.75 -9.68
C HIS A 198 -16.05 -14.93 -9.29
N LEU A 199 -16.44 -15.59 -8.21
CA LEU A 199 -15.78 -16.77 -7.70
C LEU A 199 -16.33 -18.05 -8.35
N PHE A 200 -15.38 -18.96 -8.65
CA PHE A 200 -15.65 -20.29 -9.20
C PHE A 200 -14.91 -21.35 -8.37
N ALA A 201 -15.58 -22.47 -8.11
CA ALA A 201 -14.97 -23.64 -7.50
C ALA A 201 -14.51 -24.64 -8.57
N LEU A 202 -13.31 -25.21 -8.38
CA LEU A 202 -12.70 -26.22 -9.24
C LEU A 202 -12.22 -27.38 -8.37
N SER A 203 -12.41 -28.63 -8.83
CA SER A 203 -11.77 -29.80 -8.20
C SER A 203 -10.34 -29.94 -8.70
N ILE A 204 -9.44 -30.48 -7.86
CA ILE A 204 -8.07 -30.85 -8.23
C ILE A 204 -8.02 -32.37 -8.36
N GLY A 205 -7.67 -32.87 -9.53
CA GLY A 205 -7.48 -34.31 -9.79
C GLY A 205 -6.20 -34.88 -9.14
N ALA A 206 -6.08 -36.18 -9.18
CA ALA A 206 -4.91 -36.89 -8.64
C ALA A 206 -3.58 -36.53 -9.32
N ASP A 207 -3.64 -36.04 -10.56
CA ASP A 207 -2.51 -35.49 -11.32
C ASP A 207 -2.13 -34.07 -10.89
N GLY A 208 -2.94 -33.46 -10.01
CA GLY A 208 -2.78 -32.11 -9.51
C GLY A 208 -3.19 -31.01 -10.47
N LYS A 209 -4.02 -31.32 -11.45
CA LYS A 209 -4.64 -30.37 -12.35
C LYS A 209 -6.10 -30.18 -12.01
N ALA A 210 -6.66 -29.03 -12.39
CA ALA A 210 -8.09 -28.80 -12.31
C ALA A 210 -8.85 -29.82 -13.15
N ALA A 211 -9.93 -30.36 -12.60
CA ALA A 211 -10.75 -31.41 -13.22
C ALA A 211 -12.23 -31.02 -13.18
N GLY A 212 -12.93 -31.31 -14.26
CA GLY A 212 -14.35 -30.96 -14.43
C GLY A 212 -14.57 -29.50 -14.83
N GLU A 213 -15.84 -29.14 -14.96
CA GLU A 213 -16.24 -27.77 -15.29
C GLU A 213 -16.18 -26.88 -14.03
N PRO A 214 -15.75 -25.60 -14.16
CA PRO A 214 -15.81 -24.63 -13.07
C PRO A 214 -17.24 -24.39 -12.59
N VAL A 215 -17.46 -24.47 -11.29
CA VAL A 215 -18.75 -24.20 -10.67
C VAL A 215 -18.87 -22.75 -10.29
N ALA A 216 -19.79 -22.01 -10.89
CA ALA A 216 -20.06 -20.62 -10.55
C ALA A 216 -20.68 -20.52 -9.14
N LEU A 217 -20.04 -19.75 -8.24
CA LEU A 217 -20.50 -19.55 -6.87
C LEU A 217 -21.41 -18.33 -6.72
N MET A 218 -21.33 -17.37 -7.64
CA MET A 218 -22.01 -16.07 -7.56
C MET A 218 -22.99 -15.84 -8.71
N ARG A 219 -23.60 -16.91 -9.23
CA ARG A 219 -24.55 -16.78 -10.35
C ARG A 219 -25.69 -15.81 -10.04
N GLY A 220 -25.87 -14.80 -10.89
CA GLY A 220 -26.92 -13.78 -10.74
C GLY A 220 -26.63 -12.67 -9.72
N PHE A 221 -25.44 -12.66 -9.15
CA PHE A 221 -25.02 -11.62 -8.21
C PHE A 221 -24.43 -10.40 -8.94
N ASP A 222 -24.91 -9.19 -8.65
CA ASP A 222 -24.41 -7.93 -9.23
C ASP A 222 -23.41 -7.27 -8.28
N GLY A 223 -22.25 -7.87 -8.14
CA GLY A 223 -21.13 -7.40 -7.30
C GLY A 223 -19.85 -8.11 -7.62
N ASP A 224 -18.76 -7.65 -7.04
CA ASP A 224 -17.41 -8.17 -7.23
C ASP A 224 -16.92 -8.94 -6.00
N ALA A 225 -16.27 -10.09 -6.22
CA ALA A 225 -15.46 -10.81 -5.24
C ALA A 225 -14.21 -11.43 -5.93
N PRO A 226 -13.00 -10.94 -5.60
CA PRO A 226 -12.68 -9.80 -4.73
C PRO A 226 -13.20 -8.47 -5.25
N SER A 227 -13.33 -7.51 -4.32
CA SER A 227 -13.85 -6.18 -4.62
C SER A 227 -12.94 -5.40 -5.59
N ARG A 228 -13.53 -4.48 -6.36
CA ARG A 228 -12.75 -3.55 -7.18
C ARG A 228 -12.59 -2.22 -6.44
N PRO A 229 -11.44 -1.49 -6.63
CA PRO A 229 -10.34 -1.80 -7.56
C PRO A 229 -9.21 -2.62 -6.95
N PHE A 230 -9.13 -2.81 -5.62
CA PHE A 230 -7.94 -3.32 -4.92
C PHE A 230 -8.14 -4.64 -4.16
N GLY A 231 -9.31 -5.24 -4.24
CA GLY A 231 -9.58 -6.51 -3.57
C GLY A 231 -8.68 -7.65 -4.06
N ASP A 232 -8.33 -8.54 -3.14
CA ASP A 232 -7.45 -9.67 -3.39
C ASP A 232 -7.97 -10.97 -2.73
N ALA A 233 -7.13 -12.02 -2.71
CA ALA A 233 -7.49 -13.30 -2.14
C ALA A 233 -7.77 -13.27 -0.63
N SER A 234 -7.45 -12.19 0.11
CA SER A 234 -7.80 -12.07 1.53
C SER A 234 -9.31 -11.86 1.78
N GLU A 235 -10.06 -11.48 0.73
CA GLU A 235 -11.49 -11.25 0.81
C GLU A 235 -12.35 -12.53 0.69
N PHE A 236 -11.73 -13.69 0.43
CA PHE A 236 -12.46 -14.96 0.40
C PHE A 236 -11.65 -16.12 0.98
N THR A 237 -12.35 -17.10 1.56
CA THR A 237 -11.75 -18.28 2.18
C THR A 237 -12.72 -19.47 2.11
N PHE A 238 -12.18 -20.69 2.19
CA PHE A 238 -13.01 -21.87 2.37
C PHE A 238 -13.47 -22.03 3.82
N THR A 239 -14.65 -22.65 4.01
CA THR A 239 -15.03 -23.20 5.31
C THR A 239 -14.05 -24.33 5.71
N PRO A 240 -13.84 -24.60 7.02
CA PRO A 240 -12.89 -25.61 7.49
C PRO A 240 -13.11 -27.01 6.92
N ASP A 241 -14.34 -27.36 6.58
CA ASP A 241 -14.71 -28.64 5.95
C ASP A 241 -14.60 -28.61 4.41
N GLY A 242 -14.22 -27.48 3.82
CA GLY A 242 -14.09 -27.30 2.37
C GLY A 242 -15.40 -27.35 1.59
N SER A 243 -16.56 -27.34 2.27
CA SER A 243 -17.88 -27.48 1.63
C SER A 243 -18.44 -26.18 1.05
N ALA A 244 -17.93 -25.03 1.51
CA ALA A 244 -18.38 -23.71 1.07
C ALA A 244 -17.20 -22.72 1.01
N VAL A 245 -17.45 -21.59 0.34
CA VAL A 245 -16.57 -20.42 0.31
C VAL A 245 -17.29 -19.27 0.99
N ILE A 246 -16.59 -18.60 1.92
CA ILE A 246 -17.00 -17.31 2.49
C ILE A 246 -16.27 -16.20 1.72
N PHE A 247 -16.97 -15.14 1.37
CA PHE A 247 -16.36 -14.02 0.64
C PHE A 247 -17.04 -12.69 0.99
N ALA A 248 -16.27 -11.61 0.93
CA ALA A 248 -16.78 -10.26 1.05
C ALA A 248 -17.28 -9.76 -0.31
N ALA A 249 -18.45 -9.16 -0.35
CA ALA A 249 -18.99 -8.53 -1.56
C ALA A 249 -20.04 -7.48 -1.23
N ARG A 250 -20.27 -6.57 -2.19
CA ARG A 250 -21.29 -5.52 -2.08
C ARG A 250 -22.35 -5.73 -3.15
N GLU A 251 -23.60 -5.92 -2.75
CA GLU A 251 -24.73 -5.98 -3.63
C GLU A 251 -25.61 -4.72 -3.45
N ALA A 252 -25.21 -3.64 -4.08
CA ALA A 252 -25.84 -2.33 -3.88
C ALA A 252 -26.58 -1.82 -5.15
N GLY A 253 -26.52 -2.52 -6.27
CA GLY A 253 -27.21 -2.14 -7.50
C GLY A 253 -26.84 -0.71 -7.93
N LYS A 254 -27.83 0.18 -8.09
CA LYS A 254 -27.58 1.57 -8.50
C LYS A 254 -26.92 2.43 -7.44
N THR A 255 -26.95 2.02 -6.16
CA THR A 255 -26.35 2.77 -5.05
C THR A 255 -24.88 2.40 -4.80
N GLU A 256 -24.34 1.48 -5.60
CA GLU A 256 -22.97 0.99 -5.47
C GLU A 256 -21.91 2.11 -5.31
N PRO A 257 -21.94 3.23 -6.08
CA PRO A 257 -20.93 4.29 -5.98
C PRO A 257 -20.97 5.13 -4.69
N TRP A 258 -22.04 5.03 -3.90
CA TRP A 258 -22.18 5.73 -2.61
C TRP A 258 -22.54 4.79 -1.45
N SER A 259 -22.29 3.49 -1.61
CA SER A 259 -22.45 2.48 -0.58
C SER A 259 -21.10 1.86 -0.21
N THR A 260 -20.82 1.73 1.09
CA THR A 260 -19.71 0.96 1.64
C THR A 260 -20.18 -0.33 2.30
N ASN A 261 -21.42 -0.77 2.04
CA ASN A 261 -22.02 -1.95 2.64
C ASN A 261 -21.51 -3.23 1.95
N PHE A 262 -20.34 -3.73 2.39
CA PHE A 262 -19.82 -5.04 2.03
C PHE A 262 -20.21 -6.04 3.10
N ASP A 263 -20.86 -7.12 2.69
CA ASP A 263 -21.23 -8.22 3.58
C ASP A 263 -20.39 -9.46 3.33
N LEU A 264 -20.32 -10.34 4.33
CA LEU A 264 -19.80 -11.70 4.17
C LEU A 264 -20.90 -12.62 3.66
N TYR A 265 -20.67 -13.19 2.49
CA TYR A 265 -21.55 -14.19 1.88
C TYR A 265 -20.96 -15.59 1.98
N GLN A 266 -21.82 -16.60 2.03
CA GLN A 266 -21.45 -17.99 1.94
C GLN A 266 -22.08 -18.64 0.71
N ALA A 267 -21.26 -19.34 -0.08
CA ALA A 267 -21.69 -20.13 -1.24
C ALA A 267 -21.20 -21.57 -1.11
N ALA A 268 -22.07 -22.55 -1.32
CA ALA A 268 -21.66 -23.95 -1.39
C ALA A 268 -20.76 -24.19 -2.63
N VAL A 269 -19.68 -24.97 -2.50
CA VAL A 269 -18.77 -25.29 -3.63
C VAL A 269 -19.47 -26.05 -4.77
N THR A 270 -20.66 -26.58 -4.53
CA THR A 270 -21.51 -27.23 -5.54
C THR A 270 -22.33 -26.23 -6.36
N GLY A 271 -22.31 -24.93 -6.02
CA GLY A 271 -23.17 -23.90 -6.60
C GLY A 271 -24.66 -24.07 -6.28
N GLN A 272 -25.02 -24.97 -5.37
CA GLN A 272 -26.39 -25.23 -4.97
C GLN A 272 -26.79 -24.45 -3.71
N GLY A 273 -28.06 -24.15 -3.56
CA GLY A 273 -28.61 -23.53 -2.34
C GLY A 273 -28.57 -22.01 -2.29
N GLY A 274 -28.02 -21.34 -3.32
CA GLY A 274 -27.91 -19.90 -3.39
C GLY A 274 -26.89 -19.31 -2.43
N LEU A 275 -26.83 -17.99 -2.35
CA LEU A 275 -25.96 -17.23 -1.45
C LEU A 275 -26.66 -17.01 -0.09
N LYS A 276 -25.88 -17.15 0.97
CA LYS A 276 -26.33 -16.81 2.32
C LYS A 276 -25.55 -15.61 2.81
N ASN A 277 -26.21 -14.46 3.04
CA ASN A 277 -25.60 -13.31 3.69
C ASN A 277 -25.43 -13.64 5.20
N LEU A 278 -24.21 -13.46 5.72
CA LEU A 278 -23.87 -13.78 7.10
C LEU A 278 -23.88 -12.54 8.01
N THR A 279 -23.77 -11.35 7.44
CA THR A 279 -23.57 -10.09 8.19
C THR A 279 -24.54 -8.99 7.78
N ASP A 280 -25.71 -9.33 7.23
CA ASP A 280 -26.75 -8.44 6.74
C ASP A 280 -27.29 -7.41 7.77
N ALA A 281 -27.00 -7.65 9.04
CA ALA A 281 -27.36 -6.71 10.12
C ALA A 281 -26.40 -5.51 10.25
N ASN A 282 -25.21 -5.56 9.63
CA ASN A 282 -24.25 -4.46 9.62
C ASN A 282 -24.31 -3.75 8.27
N GLU A 283 -24.76 -2.50 8.23
CA GLU A 283 -24.84 -1.69 7.01
C GLU A 283 -23.50 -1.05 6.61
N ALA A 284 -22.39 -1.40 7.28
CA ALA A 284 -21.04 -0.96 6.99
C ALA A 284 -20.20 -2.10 6.38
N TRP A 285 -18.90 -1.96 6.36
CA TRP A 285 -18.01 -2.88 5.65
C TRP A 285 -17.58 -4.05 6.54
N ASP A 286 -17.84 -5.29 6.09
CA ASP A 286 -17.38 -6.54 6.67
C ASP A 286 -16.48 -7.30 5.68
N THR A 287 -15.29 -7.75 6.11
CA THR A 287 -14.32 -8.42 5.21
C THR A 287 -13.28 -9.26 5.96
N GLY A 288 -12.46 -9.99 5.21
CA GLY A 288 -11.26 -10.66 5.73
C GLY A 288 -11.56 -11.78 6.70
N ALA A 289 -12.51 -12.66 6.37
CA ALA A 289 -12.88 -13.81 7.20
C ALA A 289 -11.75 -14.85 7.27
N VAL A 290 -11.35 -15.23 8.50
CA VAL A 290 -10.36 -16.29 8.78
C VAL A 290 -10.88 -17.20 9.89
N PHE A 291 -10.71 -18.51 9.73
CA PHE A 291 -11.19 -19.50 10.72
C PHE A 291 -10.12 -19.83 11.74
N SER A 292 -10.55 -20.06 12.98
CA SER A 292 -9.67 -20.67 14.01
C SER A 292 -9.21 -22.07 13.57
N PRO A 293 -8.04 -22.53 14.04
CA PRO A 293 -7.53 -23.85 13.66
C PRO A 293 -8.46 -25.04 13.96
N ASP A 294 -9.33 -24.91 14.97
CA ASP A 294 -10.35 -25.91 15.29
C ASP A 294 -11.64 -25.77 14.48
N GLY A 295 -11.72 -24.74 13.59
CA GLY A 295 -12.86 -24.48 12.72
C GLY A 295 -14.12 -23.99 13.40
N ARG A 296 -14.10 -23.70 14.71
CA ARG A 296 -15.30 -23.36 15.49
C ARG A 296 -15.60 -21.87 15.53
N THR A 297 -14.59 -21.04 15.32
CA THR A 297 -14.70 -19.58 15.35
C THR A 297 -14.23 -18.99 14.05
N MET A 298 -14.98 -18.08 13.48
CA MET A 298 -14.57 -17.23 12.37
C MET A 298 -14.26 -15.85 12.93
N ALA A 299 -13.06 -15.33 12.67
CA ALA A 299 -12.72 -13.94 12.91
C ALA A 299 -12.85 -13.17 11.60
N TYR A 300 -13.35 -11.94 11.65
CA TYR A 300 -13.41 -11.05 10.52
C TYR A 300 -13.27 -9.59 10.97
N ARG A 301 -13.03 -8.69 10.04
CA ARG A 301 -12.95 -7.25 10.28
C ARG A 301 -14.26 -6.59 9.92
N ALA A 302 -14.73 -5.68 10.78
CA ALA A 302 -15.98 -4.96 10.62
C ALA A 302 -15.81 -3.48 10.90
N MET A 303 -16.35 -2.63 10.06
CA MET A 303 -16.63 -1.22 10.34
C MET A 303 -18.02 -1.07 10.96
N LYS A 304 -18.35 0.12 11.50
CA LYS A 304 -19.64 0.38 12.12
C LYS A 304 -20.46 1.45 11.42
N ARG A 305 -19.83 2.34 10.68
CA ARG A 305 -20.47 3.51 10.09
C ARG A 305 -20.61 3.37 8.58
N PRO A 306 -21.85 3.22 8.06
CA PRO A 306 -22.10 3.20 6.63
C PRO A 306 -21.60 4.48 5.95
N GLY A 307 -21.00 4.35 4.77
CA GLY A 307 -20.50 5.48 3.98
C GLY A 307 -19.15 6.04 4.43
N PHE A 308 -18.54 5.56 5.51
CA PHE A 308 -17.26 6.04 6.01
C PHE A 308 -16.14 5.00 5.84
N GLU A 309 -15.37 5.10 4.78
CA GLU A 309 -14.28 4.16 4.48
C GLU A 309 -13.05 4.25 5.40
N ALA A 310 -12.94 5.29 6.21
CA ALA A 310 -11.89 5.45 7.21
C ALA A 310 -12.37 5.10 8.63
N ASP A 311 -13.50 4.42 8.75
CA ASP A 311 -13.95 3.91 10.04
C ASP A 311 -13.02 2.82 10.57
N ARG A 312 -13.00 2.65 11.88
CA ARG A 312 -12.10 1.70 12.53
C ARG A 312 -12.48 0.25 12.20
N TRP A 313 -11.54 -0.51 11.67
CA TRP A 313 -11.65 -1.96 11.57
C TRP A 313 -11.58 -2.59 12.94
N GLN A 314 -12.72 -3.12 13.40
CA GLN A 314 -12.82 -3.94 14.59
C GLN A 314 -12.72 -5.42 14.21
N ILE A 315 -12.20 -6.23 15.13
CA ILE A 315 -12.22 -7.68 14.98
C ILE A 315 -13.51 -8.21 15.62
N VAL A 316 -14.27 -8.97 14.86
CA VAL A 316 -15.45 -9.67 15.31
C VAL A 316 -15.20 -11.17 15.30
N LEU A 317 -15.57 -11.85 16.36
CA LEU A 317 -15.53 -13.31 16.46
C LEU A 317 -16.94 -13.84 16.35
N ARG A 318 -17.15 -14.73 15.38
CA ARG A 318 -18.43 -15.42 15.12
C ARG A 318 -18.30 -16.90 15.43
N ASP A 319 -19.14 -17.42 16.30
CA ASP A 319 -19.28 -18.87 16.51
C ASP A 319 -19.92 -19.51 15.27
N VAL A 320 -19.24 -20.46 14.66
CA VAL A 320 -19.63 -21.04 13.38
C VAL A 320 -20.94 -21.80 13.45
N ALA A 321 -21.20 -22.48 14.57
CA ALA A 321 -22.38 -23.32 14.73
C ALA A 321 -23.65 -22.51 15.06
N SER A 322 -23.55 -21.53 15.96
CA SER A 322 -24.69 -20.74 16.42
C SER A 322 -24.88 -19.43 15.65
N GLY A 323 -23.83 -18.93 14.99
CA GLY A 323 -23.80 -17.61 14.38
C GLY A 323 -23.68 -16.45 15.39
N ALA A 324 -23.50 -16.74 16.70
CA ALA A 324 -23.34 -15.72 17.71
C ALA A 324 -22.04 -14.92 17.53
N GLU A 325 -22.13 -13.60 17.66
CA GLU A 325 -21.02 -12.69 17.41
C GLU A 325 -20.61 -11.93 18.68
N ARG A 326 -19.34 -11.62 18.78
CA ARG A 326 -18.80 -10.71 19.80
C ARG A 326 -17.58 -9.95 19.27
N PRO A 327 -17.41 -8.68 19.64
CA PRO A 327 -16.17 -7.97 19.33
C PRO A 327 -15.01 -8.54 20.16
N LEU A 328 -13.80 -8.50 19.57
CA LEU A 328 -12.54 -8.79 20.25
C LEU A 328 -11.78 -7.50 20.50
N ALA A 329 -11.30 -7.29 21.74
CA ALA A 329 -10.55 -6.10 22.14
C ALA A 329 -11.26 -4.77 21.76
N ALA A 330 -12.56 -4.66 22.06
CA ALA A 330 -13.41 -3.52 21.63
C ALA A 330 -12.87 -2.15 22.05
N ASP A 331 -12.16 -2.09 23.20
CA ASP A 331 -11.59 -0.85 23.74
C ASP A 331 -10.21 -0.50 23.13
N TRP A 332 -9.66 -1.37 22.28
CA TRP A 332 -8.40 -1.09 21.61
C TRP A 332 -8.63 -0.14 20.43
N ASP A 333 -8.20 1.11 20.61
CA ASP A 333 -8.44 2.18 19.64
C ASP A 333 -7.40 2.22 18.53
N ARG A 334 -7.29 1.10 17.80
CA ARG A 334 -6.51 0.96 16.56
C ARG A 334 -7.31 0.16 15.54
N SER A 335 -7.03 0.40 14.27
CA SER A 335 -7.63 -0.30 13.14
C SER A 335 -6.80 -1.54 12.80
N ALA A 336 -7.43 -2.71 12.76
CA ALA A 336 -6.75 -3.98 12.41
C ALA A 336 -6.67 -4.13 10.89
N ASP A 337 -5.45 -4.15 10.32
CA ASP A 337 -5.27 -4.27 8.86
C ASP A 337 -5.29 -5.72 8.38
N SER A 338 -4.74 -6.65 9.16
CA SER A 338 -4.72 -8.09 8.86
C SER A 338 -4.99 -8.90 10.12
N VAL A 339 -5.42 -10.15 9.96
CA VAL A 339 -5.79 -11.04 11.07
C VAL A 339 -5.25 -12.43 10.81
N GLU A 340 -4.40 -12.93 11.74
CA GLU A 340 -3.81 -14.27 11.69
C GLU A 340 -4.01 -15.00 13.03
N TRP A 341 -4.42 -16.27 12.98
CA TRP A 341 -4.55 -17.09 14.17
C TRP A 341 -3.23 -17.74 14.57
N SER A 342 -3.00 -17.89 15.88
CA SER A 342 -2.01 -18.86 16.36
C SER A 342 -2.50 -20.30 16.16
N ASP A 343 -1.59 -21.27 15.98
CA ASP A 343 -1.93 -22.69 15.78
C ASP A 343 -2.79 -23.26 16.91
N ASP A 344 -2.67 -22.75 18.13
CA ASP A 344 -3.46 -23.20 19.30
C ASP A 344 -4.81 -22.48 19.44
N GLY A 345 -5.14 -21.57 18.54
CA GLY A 345 -6.39 -20.80 18.52
C GLY A 345 -6.59 -19.84 19.71
N ARG A 346 -5.53 -19.56 20.50
CA ARG A 346 -5.65 -18.73 21.71
C ARG A 346 -5.29 -17.27 21.48
N THR A 347 -4.58 -16.99 20.42
CA THR A 347 -4.08 -15.64 20.09
C THR A 347 -4.44 -15.31 18.65
N ILE A 348 -4.87 -14.08 18.43
CA ILE A 348 -4.96 -13.48 17.11
C ILE A 348 -3.83 -12.46 17.00
N TYR A 349 -3.07 -12.53 15.90
CA TYR A 349 -2.07 -11.55 15.51
C TYR A 349 -2.67 -10.59 14.48
N VAL A 350 -2.37 -9.30 14.63
CA VAL A 350 -2.84 -8.26 13.71
C VAL A 350 -1.72 -7.28 13.43
N SER A 351 -1.70 -6.69 12.23
CA SER A 351 -0.96 -5.46 11.99
C SER A 351 -1.87 -4.26 12.23
N ALA A 352 -1.30 -3.18 12.75
CA ALA A 352 -2.02 -1.92 12.93
C ALA A 352 -1.06 -0.74 12.97
N GLN A 353 -1.54 0.41 12.49
CA GLN A 353 -0.84 1.68 12.67
C GLN A 353 -0.93 2.14 14.13
N ASP A 354 0.20 2.59 14.68
CA ASP A 354 0.32 3.01 16.06
C ASP A 354 1.35 4.13 16.22
N VAL A 355 0.88 5.35 16.30
CA VAL A 355 1.68 6.58 16.52
C VAL A 355 2.85 6.68 15.52
N GLY A 356 2.52 6.69 14.22
CA GLY A 356 3.49 6.81 13.12
C GLY A 356 4.35 5.58 12.88
N GLN A 357 3.98 4.42 13.45
CA GLN A 357 4.58 3.12 13.17
C GLN A 357 3.49 2.17 12.64
N THR A 358 3.86 1.08 11.97
CA THR A 358 2.96 -0.05 11.72
C THR A 358 3.55 -1.28 12.39
N ARG A 359 2.80 -1.87 13.32
CA ARG A 359 3.31 -2.90 14.23
C ARG A 359 2.43 -4.13 14.22
N ILE A 360 3.02 -5.28 14.59
CA ILE A 360 2.27 -6.49 14.90
C ILE A 360 1.89 -6.46 16.39
N PHE A 361 0.62 -6.79 16.66
CA PHE A 361 0.06 -6.97 17.99
C PHE A 361 -0.49 -8.39 18.16
N ALA A 362 -0.35 -8.94 19.36
CA ALA A 362 -0.95 -10.18 19.79
C ALA A 362 -2.15 -9.87 20.67
N ILE A 363 -3.31 -10.47 20.36
CA ILE A 363 -4.56 -10.30 21.11
C ILE A 363 -4.97 -11.65 21.68
N ASP A 364 -5.05 -11.78 23.01
CA ASP A 364 -5.57 -12.96 23.67
C ASP A 364 -7.07 -13.11 23.40
N VAL A 365 -7.48 -14.19 22.78
CA VAL A 365 -8.86 -14.42 22.31
C VAL A 365 -9.88 -14.44 23.46
N LYS A 366 -9.45 -14.91 24.63
CA LYS A 366 -10.33 -15.05 25.79
C LYS A 366 -10.53 -13.73 26.54
N SER A 367 -9.44 -13.01 26.78
CA SER A 367 -9.46 -11.78 27.61
C SER A 367 -9.54 -10.49 26.79
N GLY A 368 -9.23 -10.52 25.50
CA GLY A 368 -9.10 -9.32 24.66
C GLY A 368 -7.84 -8.50 24.95
N LYS A 369 -6.91 -9.01 25.76
CA LYS A 369 -5.68 -8.29 26.08
C LYS A 369 -4.79 -8.15 24.86
N VAL A 370 -4.42 -6.90 24.52
CA VAL A 370 -3.53 -6.56 23.42
C VAL A 370 -2.09 -6.37 23.93
N THR A 371 -1.12 -6.90 23.18
CA THR A 371 0.31 -6.78 23.49
C THR A 371 1.09 -6.55 22.20
N GLY A 372 1.97 -5.53 22.16
CA GLY A 372 2.84 -5.29 21.01
C GLY A 372 3.89 -6.39 20.86
N VAL A 373 4.09 -6.84 19.61
CA VAL A 373 5.06 -7.89 19.24
C VAL A 373 6.31 -7.28 18.60
N THR A 374 6.14 -6.34 17.67
CA THR A 374 7.24 -5.64 16.98
C THR A 374 7.48 -4.24 17.54
N GLY A 375 8.66 -3.69 17.28
CA GLY A 375 9.06 -2.35 17.69
C GLY A 375 8.73 -1.27 16.67
N GLN A 376 9.67 -0.32 16.51
CA GLN A 376 9.56 0.77 15.55
C GLN A 376 9.78 0.28 14.11
N GLY A 377 9.17 0.96 13.15
CA GLY A 377 9.22 0.68 11.73
C GLY A 377 7.82 0.47 11.15
N HIS A 378 7.78 0.09 9.90
CA HIS A 378 6.56 -0.23 9.17
C HIS A 378 6.56 -1.71 8.79
N VAL A 379 5.64 -2.49 9.34
CA VAL A 379 5.38 -3.86 8.94
C VAL A 379 4.45 -3.85 7.75
N GLY A 380 4.97 -4.19 6.57
CA GLY A 380 4.22 -4.21 5.30
C GLY A 380 3.50 -5.55 5.03
N GLY A 381 3.64 -6.54 5.90
CA GLY A 381 3.00 -7.85 5.85
C GLY A 381 3.67 -8.83 6.79
N PHE A 382 2.93 -9.82 7.28
CA PHE A 382 3.45 -10.87 8.17
C PHE A 382 2.66 -12.16 8.02
N ASP A 383 3.24 -13.26 8.51
CA ASP A 383 2.60 -14.56 8.62
C ASP A 383 3.07 -15.30 9.87
N VAL A 384 2.21 -16.17 10.41
CA VAL A 384 2.40 -16.86 11.68
C VAL A 384 2.28 -18.37 11.48
N ALA A 385 3.33 -19.11 11.78
CA ALA A 385 3.26 -20.58 11.82
C ALA A 385 4.16 -21.15 12.92
N GLY A 386 3.68 -22.16 13.63
CA GLY A 386 4.39 -22.81 14.72
C GLY A 386 4.71 -21.84 15.86
N LYS A 387 5.98 -21.52 16.04
CA LYS A 387 6.47 -20.61 17.09
C LYS A 387 7.11 -19.35 16.51
N THR A 388 6.89 -19.07 15.25
CA THR A 388 7.61 -18.05 14.49
C THR A 388 6.63 -17.11 13.82
N ILE A 389 6.94 -15.83 13.83
CA ILE A 389 6.36 -14.81 13.00
C ILE A 389 7.43 -14.37 12.01
N VAL A 390 7.12 -14.41 10.72
CA VAL A 390 7.93 -13.84 9.64
C VAL A 390 7.22 -12.59 9.13
N TYR A 391 7.97 -11.53 8.92
CA TYR A 391 7.38 -10.25 8.49
C TYR A 391 8.34 -9.43 7.63
N ALA A 392 7.79 -8.66 6.71
CA ALA A 392 8.50 -7.64 5.96
C ALA A 392 8.45 -6.32 6.73
N GLN A 393 9.59 -5.68 6.94
CA GLN A 393 9.67 -4.41 7.64
C GLN A 393 10.59 -3.43 6.94
N ASP A 394 10.16 -2.19 6.85
CA ASP A 394 10.93 -1.04 6.38
C ASP A 394 10.93 0.11 7.39
N THR A 395 11.67 1.17 7.09
CA THR A 395 11.71 2.44 7.84
C THR A 395 11.94 3.59 6.87
N LEU A 396 11.85 4.83 7.32
CA LEU A 396 12.18 6.01 6.52
C LEU A 396 13.60 6.00 5.90
N ALA A 397 14.51 5.17 6.43
CA ALA A 397 15.90 5.08 5.93
C ALA A 397 16.30 3.66 5.48
N SER A 398 15.36 2.76 5.31
CA SER A 398 15.65 1.39 4.87
C SER A 398 14.48 0.82 4.09
N PRO A 399 14.66 0.38 2.84
CA PRO A 399 13.66 -0.42 2.14
C PRO A 399 13.40 -1.74 2.86
N ALA A 400 12.27 -2.38 2.54
CA ALA A 400 11.82 -3.58 3.23
C ALA A 400 12.84 -4.72 3.21
N GLN A 401 13.01 -5.33 4.38
CA GLN A 401 13.74 -6.58 4.58
C GLN A 401 12.83 -7.60 5.26
N LEU A 402 13.13 -8.87 5.07
CA LEU A 402 12.42 -9.94 5.75
C LEU A 402 13.06 -10.20 7.12
N PHE A 403 12.22 -10.33 8.13
CA PHE A 403 12.60 -10.61 9.52
C PHE A 403 11.84 -11.79 10.07
N ARG A 404 12.36 -12.42 11.12
CA ARG A 404 11.62 -13.34 11.97
C ARG A 404 11.73 -12.98 13.44
N THR A 405 10.70 -13.34 14.21
CA THR A 405 10.67 -13.22 15.67
C THR A 405 9.82 -14.34 16.28
N GLY A 406 9.86 -14.48 17.60
CA GLY A 406 8.96 -15.39 18.31
C GLY A 406 7.55 -14.83 18.49
N LEU A 407 6.59 -15.67 18.88
CA LEU A 407 5.18 -15.31 19.08
C LEU A 407 4.94 -14.17 20.09
N LYS A 408 5.84 -13.97 21.02
CA LYS A 408 5.79 -12.89 22.04
C LYS A 408 6.68 -11.69 21.69
N GLY A 409 7.20 -11.67 20.47
CA GLY A 409 8.23 -10.71 20.10
C GLY A 409 9.60 -11.09 20.67
N GLY A 410 10.46 -10.08 20.86
CA GLY A 410 11.83 -10.23 21.33
C GLY A 410 12.84 -9.77 20.28
N LYS A 411 14.03 -10.38 20.27
CA LYS A 411 15.05 -10.05 19.28
C LYS A 411 14.62 -10.50 17.89
N ALA A 412 14.41 -9.54 17.00
CA ALA A 412 14.20 -9.83 15.59
C ALA A 412 15.50 -10.27 14.91
N GLU A 413 15.42 -11.27 14.03
CA GLU A 413 16.51 -11.71 13.17
C GLU A 413 16.19 -11.34 11.73
N GLN A 414 17.09 -10.59 11.10
CA GLN A 414 16.99 -10.23 9.68
C GLN A 414 17.37 -11.43 8.82
N LEU A 415 16.50 -11.79 7.87
CA LEU A 415 16.65 -12.95 6.97
C LEU A 415 17.19 -12.59 5.60
N THR A 416 17.02 -11.33 5.18
CA THR A 416 17.42 -10.85 3.84
C THR A 416 18.32 -9.61 3.93
N ARG A 417 19.08 -9.35 2.86
CA ARG A 417 19.87 -8.14 2.65
C ARG A 417 19.69 -7.65 1.21
N VAL A 418 18.43 -7.46 0.83
CA VAL A 418 18.10 -6.96 -0.50
C VAL A 418 18.60 -5.52 -0.64
N ASN A 419 19.13 -5.17 -1.82
CA ASN A 419 19.77 -3.88 -2.13
C ASN A 419 21.08 -3.58 -1.34
N ALA A 420 21.70 -4.57 -0.67
CA ALA A 420 22.81 -4.32 0.26
C ALA A 420 23.93 -3.49 -0.37
N GLN A 421 24.37 -3.81 -1.61
CA GLN A 421 25.43 -3.08 -2.27
C GLN A 421 25.08 -1.60 -2.47
N ALA A 422 23.88 -1.32 -2.97
CA ALA A 422 23.45 0.06 -3.19
C ALA A 422 23.28 0.82 -1.87
N LEU A 423 22.79 0.15 -0.83
CA LEU A 423 22.59 0.73 0.50
C LEU A 423 23.93 1.07 1.18
N ASP A 424 24.98 0.29 0.95
CA ASP A 424 26.32 0.57 1.47
C ASP A 424 26.98 1.80 0.80
N GLU A 425 26.52 2.17 -0.40
CA GLU A 425 27.00 3.32 -1.18
C GLU A 425 26.20 4.61 -0.92
N ILE A 426 25.03 4.52 -0.26
CA ILE A 426 24.11 5.65 -0.11
C ILE A 426 24.13 6.21 1.32
N GLU A 427 24.26 7.52 1.42
CA GLU A 427 24.04 8.27 2.66
C GLU A 427 22.57 8.72 2.72
N PHE A 428 21.79 8.12 3.63
CA PHE A 428 20.46 8.57 3.97
C PHE A 428 20.49 9.68 5.00
N GLY A 429 19.54 10.61 4.91
CA GLY A 429 19.30 11.62 5.91
C GLY A 429 18.82 10.98 7.23
N GLN A 430 19.41 11.40 8.35
CA GLN A 430 18.93 11.01 9.68
C GLN A 430 17.54 11.57 9.90
N TYR A 431 16.67 10.81 10.56
CA TYR A 431 15.30 11.22 10.84
C TYR A 431 14.96 11.07 12.33
N GLU A 432 14.02 11.87 12.79
CA GLU A 432 13.41 11.71 14.10
C GLU A 432 11.92 12.06 14.06
N GLN A 433 11.15 11.43 14.93
CA GLN A 433 9.78 11.81 15.21
C GLN A 433 9.76 12.95 16.22
N PHE A 434 8.91 13.96 15.99
CA PHE A 434 8.66 15.04 16.94
C PHE A 434 7.16 15.18 17.19
N SER A 435 6.79 15.89 18.23
CA SER A 435 5.41 16.18 18.55
C SER A 435 5.25 17.60 19.08
N PHE A 436 4.04 18.11 18.96
CA PHE A 436 3.66 19.46 19.38
C PHE A 436 2.15 19.51 19.71
N PRO A 437 1.67 20.51 20.48
CA PRO A 437 0.26 20.75 20.65
C PRO A 437 -0.35 21.34 19.38
N GLY A 438 -1.23 20.56 18.73
CA GLY A 438 -1.94 20.95 17.51
C GLY A 438 -3.29 21.63 17.76
N TRP A 439 -4.24 21.41 16.84
CA TRP A 439 -5.62 21.86 17.00
C TRP A 439 -6.19 21.34 18.34
N ASN A 440 -7.02 22.14 18.99
CA ASN A 440 -7.61 21.84 20.29
C ASN A 440 -6.58 21.50 21.43
N GLY A 441 -5.29 21.78 21.20
CA GLY A 441 -4.21 21.43 22.16
C GLY A 441 -3.86 19.94 22.21
N GLU A 442 -4.40 19.13 21.31
CA GLU A 442 -4.11 17.71 21.21
C GLU A 442 -2.70 17.46 20.66
N THR A 443 -2.10 16.33 21.03
CA THR A 443 -0.75 15.99 20.57
C THR A 443 -0.77 15.57 19.12
N VAL A 444 -0.09 16.32 18.27
CA VAL A 444 0.15 16.01 16.86
C VAL A 444 1.60 15.56 16.69
N HIS A 445 1.82 14.58 15.85
CA HIS A 445 3.13 14.01 15.56
C HIS A 445 3.60 14.37 14.16
N GLY A 446 4.89 14.33 13.94
CA GLY A 446 5.51 14.54 12.65
C GLY A 446 6.90 13.93 12.59
N TYR A 447 7.48 13.96 11.40
CA TYR A 447 8.86 13.55 11.19
C TYR A 447 9.68 14.69 10.62
N VAL A 448 10.93 14.77 11.02
CA VAL A 448 11.95 15.61 10.39
C VAL A 448 13.06 14.71 9.85
N VAL A 449 13.53 15.01 8.63
CA VAL A 449 14.67 14.32 8.01
C VAL A 449 15.75 15.34 7.71
N LYS A 450 16.97 15.10 8.15
CA LYS A 450 18.14 15.91 7.82
C LYS A 450 18.57 15.64 6.38
N PRO A 451 19.18 16.62 5.68
CA PRO A 451 19.77 16.34 4.38
C PRO A 451 20.91 15.32 4.48
N ALA A 452 21.15 14.57 3.42
CA ALA A 452 22.39 13.80 3.28
C ALA A 452 23.59 14.75 3.34
N GLY A 453 24.69 14.33 3.97
CA GLY A 453 25.86 15.19 4.20
C GLY A 453 25.59 16.34 5.18
N TYR A 454 24.64 16.17 6.11
CA TYR A 454 24.31 17.19 7.11
C TYR A 454 25.55 17.69 7.89
N GLN A 455 25.67 19.02 7.99
CA GLN A 455 26.73 19.70 8.73
C GLN A 455 26.12 20.57 9.84
N PRO A 456 26.51 20.38 11.11
CA PRO A 456 26.05 21.22 12.20
C PRO A 456 26.31 22.72 11.95
N GLY A 457 25.33 23.56 12.33
CA GLY A 457 25.43 25.02 12.16
C GLY A 457 25.10 25.55 10.77
N ARG A 458 24.87 24.66 9.77
CA ARG A 458 24.40 25.04 8.45
C ARG A 458 22.88 24.96 8.38
N ARG A 459 22.25 25.95 7.71
CA ARG A 459 20.81 25.95 7.43
C ARG A 459 20.52 25.43 6.01
N TYR A 460 19.47 24.64 5.89
CA TYR A 460 19.11 23.97 4.65
C TYR A 460 17.69 24.36 4.19
N PRO A 461 17.46 24.43 2.88
CA PRO A 461 16.11 24.64 2.36
C PRO A 461 15.20 23.49 2.79
N VAL A 462 13.89 23.74 2.87
CA VAL A 462 12.92 22.80 3.43
C VAL A 462 11.91 22.35 2.38
N ALA A 463 11.75 21.04 2.25
CA ALA A 463 10.60 20.41 1.60
C ALA A 463 9.58 20.04 2.68
N PHE A 464 8.44 20.72 2.68
CA PHE A 464 7.33 20.47 3.60
C PHE A 464 6.31 19.58 2.91
N LEU A 465 6.24 18.30 3.30
CA LEU A 465 5.39 17.30 2.67
C LEU A 465 4.06 17.19 3.40
N ILE A 466 2.96 17.16 2.65
CA ILE A 466 1.59 17.03 3.13
C ILE A 466 1.01 15.76 2.52
N HIS A 467 0.63 14.76 3.36
CA HIS A 467 0.11 13.50 2.87
C HIS A 467 -1.30 13.59 2.31
N GLY A 468 -1.63 12.64 1.45
CA GLY A 468 -2.99 12.42 0.93
C GLY A 468 -3.87 11.61 1.88
N GLY A 469 -5.04 11.27 1.43
CA GLY A 469 -6.11 10.62 2.16
C GLY A 469 -7.39 11.44 2.03
N PRO A 470 -7.83 12.22 3.06
CA PRO A 470 -7.02 12.77 4.16
C PRO A 470 -6.67 11.80 5.28
N GLN A 471 -7.43 10.74 5.46
CA GLN A 471 -7.17 9.71 6.46
C GLN A 471 -6.00 8.83 6.00
N GLY A 472 -4.80 9.17 6.42
CA GLY A 472 -3.54 8.52 6.09
C GLY A 472 -2.46 8.89 7.11
N SER A 473 -1.22 8.51 6.87
CA SER A 473 -0.06 8.90 7.66
C SER A 473 1.20 8.73 6.82
N PHE A 474 2.17 9.63 6.97
CA PHE A 474 3.49 9.36 6.42
C PHE A 474 4.15 8.18 7.14
N GLY A 475 4.06 8.14 8.46
CA GLY A 475 4.63 7.08 9.26
C GLY A 475 6.15 6.89 9.08
N ASN A 476 6.68 5.89 9.78
CA ASN A 476 8.08 5.45 9.64
C ASN A 476 8.19 4.40 8.51
N ASN A 477 7.92 4.83 7.28
CA ASN A 477 7.71 4.00 6.11
C ASN A 477 8.64 4.41 4.95
N PHE A 478 9.28 3.44 4.27
CA PHE A 478 10.03 3.65 3.04
C PHE A 478 9.10 3.74 1.84
N HIS A 479 8.47 4.87 1.67
CA HIS A 479 7.48 5.08 0.63
C HIS A 479 8.13 5.23 -0.76
N TYR A 480 7.65 4.47 -1.76
CA TYR A 480 8.24 4.48 -3.11
C TYR A 480 7.71 5.58 -4.04
N ARG A 481 6.83 6.45 -3.57
CA ARG A 481 6.33 7.64 -4.29
C ARG A 481 6.75 8.93 -3.58
N TRP A 482 6.29 9.17 -2.36
CA TRP A 482 6.58 10.35 -1.55
C TRP A 482 7.69 10.05 -0.52
N ASN A 483 8.89 9.70 -1.04
CA ASN A 483 10.02 9.33 -0.16
C ASN A 483 10.80 10.55 0.29
N PRO A 484 10.88 10.86 1.60
CA PRO A 484 11.61 12.02 2.10
C PRO A 484 13.11 11.95 1.85
N GLN A 485 13.68 10.75 1.69
CA GLN A 485 15.10 10.57 1.42
C GLN A 485 15.52 11.09 0.03
N PHE A 486 14.60 11.13 -0.93
CA PHE A 486 14.87 11.76 -2.22
C PHE A 486 15.20 13.25 -2.04
N TYR A 487 14.40 13.98 -1.27
CA TYR A 487 14.65 15.40 -0.98
C TYR A 487 15.88 15.58 -0.11
N ALA A 488 16.07 14.71 0.88
CA ALA A 488 17.28 14.70 1.70
C ALA A 488 18.56 14.51 0.86
N GLY A 489 18.53 13.61 -0.12
CA GLY A 489 19.61 13.38 -1.09
C GLY A 489 19.89 14.61 -1.97
N LYS A 490 18.87 15.42 -2.26
CA LYS A 490 19.02 16.69 -2.96
C LYS A 490 19.51 17.84 -2.07
N GLY A 491 19.74 17.59 -0.76
CA GLY A 491 20.24 18.58 0.21
C GLY A 491 19.15 19.41 0.87
N TYR A 492 17.90 18.94 0.87
CA TYR A 492 16.80 19.54 1.62
C TYR A 492 16.68 18.91 3.02
N ALA A 493 16.31 19.70 3.99
CA ALA A 493 15.66 19.18 5.17
C ALA A 493 14.19 18.89 4.82
N VAL A 494 13.61 17.83 5.39
CA VAL A 494 12.21 17.47 5.14
C VAL A 494 11.42 17.54 6.43
N VAL A 495 10.22 18.12 6.37
CA VAL A 495 9.27 18.15 7.47
C VAL A 495 7.97 17.53 7.01
N MET A 496 7.43 16.60 7.79
CA MET A 496 6.16 15.91 7.55
C MET A 496 5.33 15.97 8.83
N VAL A 497 4.03 16.23 8.71
CA VAL A 497 3.11 16.33 9.85
C VAL A 497 1.93 15.39 9.62
N ASP A 498 1.63 14.55 10.60
CA ASP A 498 0.42 13.73 10.65
C ASP A 498 -0.67 14.55 11.37
N PHE A 499 -1.34 15.42 10.61
CA PHE A 499 -2.37 16.34 11.08
C PHE A 499 -3.64 15.62 11.51
N HIS A 500 -4.57 16.31 12.21
CA HIS A 500 -5.90 15.78 12.55
C HIS A 500 -6.61 15.26 11.30
N GLY A 501 -7.05 14.00 11.35
CA GLY A 501 -7.49 13.18 10.24
C GLY A 501 -6.56 12.00 9.96
N SER A 502 -5.29 12.11 10.35
CA SER A 502 -4.32 11.02 10.15
C SER A 502 -4.69 9.77 10.94
N THR A 503 -4.31 8.60 10.39
CA THR A 503 -4.57 7.28 10.97
C THR A 503 -3.48 6.87 11.97
N GLY A 504 -3.81 5.93 12.87
CA GLY A 504 -2.87 5.40 13.86
C GLY A 504 -2.80 6.19 15.18
N TYR A 505 -3.60 7.25 15.34
CA TYR A 505 -3.64 8.11 16.52
C TYR A 505 -4.95 7.98 17.33
N GLY A 506 -5.79 7.02 16.98
CA GLY A 506 -7.11 6.78 17.52
C GLY A 506 -8.22 7.28 16.59
N GLN A 507 -9.43 6.68 16.72
CA GLN A 507 -10.52 6.96 15.79
C GLN A 507 -11.01 8.41 15.89
N ALA A 508 -11.07 8.99 17.10
CA ALA A 508 -11.48 10.38 17.27
C ALA A 508 -10.53 11.37 16.53
N PHE A 509 -9.22 11.08 16.49
CA PHE A 509 -8.25 11.87 15.74
C PHE A 509 -8.49 11.75 14.25
N THR A 510 -8.75 10.54 13.75
CA THR A 510 -9.07 10.26 12.35
C THR A 510 -10.38 10.94 11.93
N ASP A 511 -11.44 10.85 12.74
CA ASP A 511 -12.75 11.44 12.47
C ASP A 511 -12.74 12.98 12.42
N SER A 512 -11.79 13.59 13.10
CA SER A 512 -11.79 15.04 13.32
C SER A 512 -11.69 15.87 12.04
N ILE A 513 -11.25 15.29 10.92
CA ILE A 513 -11.13 15.98 9.64
C ILE A 513 -12.42 15.99 8.81
N SER A 514 -13.32 15.02 9.04
CA SER A 514 -14.57 14.95 8.28
C SER A 514 -15.36 16.25 8.42
N GLN A 515 -15.70 16.88 7.29
CA GLN A 515 -16.33 18.21 7.16
C GLN A 515 -15.45 19.39 7.66
N HIS A 516 -14.12 19.14 7.86
CA HIS A 516 -13.15 20.11 8.38
C HIS A 516 -11.82 20.11 7.60
N TRP A 517 -11.90 19.94 6.31
CA TRP A 517 -10.72 19.76 5.44
C TRP A 517 -9.73 20.92 5.48
N GLY A 518 -10.21 22.17 5.64
CA GLY A 518 -9.40 23.38 5.49
C GLY A 518 -9.07 24.11 6.79
N ASP A 519 -9.65 23.77 7.94
CA ASP A 519 -9.41 24.45 9.21
C ASP A 519 -8.48 23.67 10.15
N ARG A 520 -8.91 22.54 10.71
CA ARG A 520 -8.17 21.76 11.72
C ARG A 520 -6.81 21.28 11.21
N PRO A 521 -6.72 20.64 10.02
CA PRO A 521 -5.43 20.24 9.46
C PRO A 521 -4.52 21.43 9.14
N LEU A 522 -5.06 22.55 8.65
CA LEU A 522 -4.27 23.73 8.39
C LEU A 522 -3.65 24.30 9.67
N GLU A 523 -4.41 24.34 10.77
CA GLU A 523 -3.89 24.76 12.08
C GLU A 523 -2.75 23.86 12.55
N ASP A 524 -2.89 22.53 12.39
CA ASP A 524 -1.84 21.56 12.72
C ASP A 524 -0.58 21.78 11.87
N LEU A 525 -0.75 21.97 10.56
CA LEU A 525 0.37 22.21 9.65
C LEU A 525 1.11 23.52 10.01
N GLN A 526 0.38 24.58 10.35
CA GLN A 526 0.94 25.87 10.79
C GLN A 526 1.70 25.73 12.13
N LYS A 527 1.09 25.06 13.11
CA LYS A 527 1.70 24.80 14.41
C LYS A 527 2.89 23.85 14.30
N GLY A 528 2.80 22.82 13.47
CA GLY A 528 3.87 21.87 13.19
C GLY A 528 5.05 22.54 12.51
N TRP A 529 4.81 23.43 11.56
CA TRP A 529 5.84 24.26 10.94
C TRP A 529 6.56 25.13 11.96
N ALA A 530 5.82 25.85 12.81
CA ALA A 530 6.40 26.69 13.86
C ALA A 530 7.19 25.89 14.88
N ALA A 531 6.68 24.73 15.31
CA ALA A 531 7.35 23.82 16.24
C ALA A 531 8.64 23.26 15.65
N ALA A 532 8.63 22.85 14.37
CA ALA A 532 9.82 22.35 13.68
C ALA A 532 10.91 23.44 13.59
N LEU A 533 10.56 24.66 13.16
CA LEU A 533 11.51 25.77 13.08
C LEU A 533 12.09 26.16 14.45
N SER A 534 11.29 26.08 15.51
CA SER A 534 11.75 26.35 16.88
C SER A 534 12.69 25.28 17.43
N LYS A 535 12.44 24.01 17.08
CA LYS A 535 13.19 22.86 17.58
C LYS A 535 14.48 22.61 16.80
N TYR A 536 14.48 22.85 15.50
CA TYR A 536 15.55 22.47 14.59
C TYR A 536 16.19 23.69 13.93
N ASP A 537 17.35 24.10 14.42
CA ASP A 537 18.08 25.28 13.96
C ASP A 537 18.63 25.18 12.55
N PHE A 538 18.72 23.96 11.99
CA PHE A 538 19.16 23.71 10.62
C PHE A 538 18.09 23.95 9.57
N LEU A 539 16.82 24.14 9.93
CA LEU A 539 15.75 24.47 8.99
C LEU A 539 15.82 25.94 8.57
N ASP A 540 15.85 26.19 7.26
CA ASP A 540 15.75 27.56 6.73
C ASP A 540 14.31 27.86 6.29
N GLY A 541 13.53 28.40 7.22
CA GLY A 541 12.14 28.77 6.96
C GLY A 541 11.92 29.82 5.86
N ASN A 542 12.98 30.52 5.42
CA ASN A 542 12.91 31.47 4.32
C ASN A 542 13.12 30.82 2.95
N ARG A 543 13.51 29.56 2.89
CA ARG A 543 13.75 28.76 1.69
C ARG A 543 12.97 27.46 1.75
N ALA A 544 11.64 27.54 1.70
CA ALA A 544 10.77 26.40 1.86
C ALA A 544 9.71 26.32 0.75
N CYS A 545 9.37 25.10 0.33
CA CYS A 545 8.24 24.80 -0.54
C CYS A 545 7.32 23.78 0.13
N ALA A 546 5.99 23.92 -0.07
CA ALA A 546 4.99 22.95 0.36
C ALA A 546 4.58 22.07 -0.82
N LEU A 547 4.51 20.76 -0.55
CA LEU A 547 4.25 19.74 -1.55
C LEU A 547 3.20 18.75 -1.04
N GLY A 548 2.28 18.31 -1.90
CA GLY A 548 1.33 17.28 -1.56
C GLY A 548 0.62 16.69 -2.77
N GLY A 549 0.08 15.50 -2.60
CA GLY A 549 -0.74 14.79 -3.59
C GLY A 549 -2.11 14.47 -3.04
N SER A 550 -3.12 14.35 -3.91
CA SER A 550 -4.49 14.02 -3.51
C SER A 550 -5.06 15.07 -2.54
N TYR A 551 -5.49 14.65 -1.35
CA TYR A 551 -5.80 15.61 -0.28
C TYR A 551 -4.63 16.55 0.02
N GLY A 552 -3.38 16.07 0.02
CA GLY A 552 -2.21 16.94 0.17
C GLY A 552 -2.09 17.97 -0.94
N GLY A 553 -2.46 17.64 -2.17
CA GLY A 553 -2.59 18.57 -3.30
C GLY A 553 -3.73 19.56 -3.13
N TYR A 554 -4.88 19.10 -2.60
CA TYR A 554 -5.96 20.00 -2.14
C TYR A 554 -5.44 21.00 -1.12
N MET A 555 -4.73 20.54 -0.09
CA MET A 555 -4.18 21.41 0.94
C MET A 555 -3.15 22.39 0.37
N VAL A 556 -2.38 22.01 -0.66
CA VAL A 556 -1.49 22.94 -1.38
C VAL A 556 -2.29 24.03 -2.09
N ASN A 557 -3.40 23.71 -2.77
CA ASN A 557 -4.32 24.70 -3.35
C ASN A 557 -4.94 25.60 -2.27
N TRP A 558 -5.31 25.03 -1.13
CA TRP A 558 -5.86 25.76 0.01
C TRP A 558 -4.83 26.72 0.63
N ILE A 559 -3.60 26.25 0.88
CA ILE A 559 -2.47 27.02 1.38
C ILE A 559 -2.15 28.21 0.46
N ALA A 560 -2.23 28.03 -0.85
CA ALA A 560 -1.99 29.12 -1.82
C ALA A 560 -2.87 30.35 -1.56
N GLY A 561 -4.10 30.13 -1.05
CA GLY A 561 -5.05 31.20 -0.73
C GLY A 561 -5.17 31.58 0.75
N GLN A 562 -4.69 30.74 1.67
CA GLN A 562 -4.92 30.90 3.11
C GLN A 562 -3.62 31.07 3.93
N TRP A 563 -2.50 30.50 3.45
CA TRP A 563 -1.22 30.51 4.17
C TRP A 563 -0.03 30.49 3.20
N SER A 564 0.09 31.52 2.37
CA SER A 564 1.14 31.58 1.34
C SER A 564 2.50 32.09 1.86
N GLU A 565 2.56 32.76 3.00
CA GLU A 565 3.72 33.53 3.47
C GLU A 565 5.04 32.76 3.57
N PRO A 566 5.13 31.55 4.19
CA PRO A 566 6.43 30.91 4.34
C PRO A 566 6.97 30.30 3.04
N TRP A 567 6.13 30.14 2.01
CA TRP A 567 6.44 29.32 0.85
C TRP A 567 7.09 30.12 -0.28
N LYS A 568 8.18 29.61 -0.83
CA LYS A 568 8.81 30.09 -2.07
C LYS A 568 8.16 29.47 -3.30
N CYS A 569 7.75 28.20 -3.20
CA CYS A 569 7.03 27.52 -4.25
C CYS A 569 6.08 26.45 -3.69
N LEU A 570 5.20 25.99 -4.54
CA LEU A 570 4.21 24.96 -4.26
C LEU A 570 4.32 23.83 -5.30
N VAL A 571 4.00 22.59 -4.88
CA VAL A 571 3.85 21.45 -5.77
C VAL A 571 2.53 20.77 -5.47
N ASN A 572 1.63 20.80 -6.42
CA ASN A 572 0.31 20.17 -6.37
C ASN A 572 0.29 18.96 -7.31
N HIS A 573 0.18 17.78 -6.77
CA HIS A 573 -0.04 16.55 -7.53
C HIS A 573 -1.47 16.09 -7.33
N ASP A 574 -2.24 16.04 -8.44
CA ASP A 574 -3.65 15.59 -8.48
C ASP A 574 -4.52 16.11 -7.32
N GLY A 575 -4.36 17.38 -6.98
CA GLY A 575 -5.08 17.99 -5.86
C GLY A 575 -6.45 18.54 -6.26
N VAL A 576 -7.43 18.44 -5.36
CA VAL A 576 -8.75 19.03 -5.57
C VAL A 576 -8.63 20.55 -5.64
N PHE A 577 -9.15 21.12 -6.72
CA PHE A 577 -9.25 22.56 -6.96
C PHE A 577 -10.64 23.11 -6.65
N ASP A 578 -11.67 22.41 -7.14
CA ASP A 578 -13.07 22.71 -6.91
C ASP A 578 -13.78 21.48 -6.32
N VAL A 579 -14.14 21.60 -5.03
CA VAL A 579 -14.81 20.53 -4.27
C VAL A 579 -16.16 20.17 -4.89
N ARG A 580 -16.88 21.15 -5.45
CA ARG A 580 -18.16 20.91 -6.12
C ARG A 580 -17.96 20.07 -7.40
N MET A 581 -16.98 20.44 -8.24
CA MET A 581 -16.66 19.66 -9.44
C MET A 581 -16.18 18.25 -9.07
N MET A 582 -15.40 18.12 -8.00
CA MET A 582 -14.97 16.82 -7.49
C MET A 582 -16.16 15.92 -7.19
N ALA A 583 -17.16 16.41 -6.42
CA ALA A 583 -18.35 15.65 -6.03
C ALA A 583 -19.21 15.18 -7.23
N TYR A 584 -19.11 15.83 -8.39
CA TYR A 584 -19.84 15.44 -9.61
C TYR A 584 -19.00 14.60 -10.59
N SER A 585 -17.70 14.44 -10.38
CA SER A 585 -16.81 13.85 -11.39
C SER A 585 -15.89 12.74 -10.89
N THR A 586 -15.72 12.59 -9.57
CA THR A 586 -15.02 11.43 -8.97
C THR A 586 -15.87 10.16 -9.11
N GLU A 587 -15.26 8.99 -8.89
CA GLU A 587 -15.93 7.71 -9.05
C GLU A 587 -16.54 7.18 -7.73
N GLU A 588 -15.85 7.30 -6.59
CA GLU A 588 -16.35 6.84 -5.28
C GLU A 588 -17.05 7.97 -4.53
N LEU A 589 -18.38 8.02 -4.66
CA LEU A 589 -19.19 9.13 -4.15
C LEU A 589 -19.37 9.08 -2.63
N TRP A 590 -19.32 7.89 -1.98
CA TRP A 590 -19.37 7.77 -0.52
C TRP A 590 -18.32 8.64 0.17
N PHE A 591 -17.11 8.75 -0.43
CA PHE A 591 -16.03 9.56 0.09
C PHE A 591 -16.42 11.06 0.13
N THR A 592 -16.86 11.62 -1.01
CA THR A 592 -17.23 13.03 -1.07
C THR A 592 -18.46 13.35 -0.25
N GLU A 593 -19.43 12.45 -0.19
CA GLU A 593 -20.67 12.62 0.60
C GLU A 593 -20.37 12.60 2.10
N TRP A 594 -19.51 11.69 2.58
CA TRP A 594 -19.09 11.67 3.98
C TRP A 594 -18.29 12.92 4.36
N GLU A 595 -17.27 13.23 3.57
CA GLU A 595 -16.34 14.32 3.87
C GLU A 595 -16.97 15.71 3.78
N ASN A 596 -18.06 15.87 3.04
CA ASN A 596 -18.81 17.13 2.95
C ASN A 596 -20.15 17.10 3.71
N GLY A 597 -20.52 15.98 4.34
CA GLY A 597 -21.77 15.83 5.08
C GLY A 597 -23.01 15.80 4.21
N GLY A 598 -22.89 15.30 2.98
CA GLY A 598 -23.98 15.10 2.03
C GLY A 598 -23.62 15.48 0.59
N THR A 599 -24.62 15.39 -0.28
CA THR A 599 -24.48 15.74 -1.70
C THR A 599 -24.40 17.26 -1.91
N PRO A 600 -23.88 17.73 -3.07
CA PRO A 600 -23.82 19.16 -3.36
C PRO A 600 -25.18 19.88 -3.41
N TRP A 601 -26.26 19.17 -3.69
CA TRP A 601 -27.61 19.76 -3.72
C TRP A 601 -28.30 19.74 -2.35
N ASP A 602 -27.91 18.83 -1.44
CA ASP A 602 -28.46 18.76 -0.08
C ASP A 602 -27.69 19.67 0.89
N ASN A 603 -26.34 19.79 0.72
CA ASN A 603 -25.48 20.55 1.61
C ASN A 603 -24.47 21.45 0.83
N PRO A 604 -24.95 22.40 0.02
CA PRO A 604 -24.08 23.25 -0.80
C PRO A 604 -23.13 24.13 0.03
N GLU A 605 -23.52 24.56 1.22
CA GLU A 605 -22.68 25.40 2.09
C GLU A 605 -21.45 24.65 2.60
N ALA A 606 -21.57 23.38 2.91
CA ALA A 606 -20.43 22.57 3.34
C ALA A 606 -19.40 22.40 2.20
N ILE A 607 -19.88 22.17 0.97
CA ILE A 607 -19.06 22.10 -0.23
C ILE A 607 -18.22 23.37 -0.44
N GLU A 608 -18.82 24.54 -0.21
CA GLU A 608 -18.15 25.83 -0.47
C GLU A 608 -17.26 26.30 0.68
N ARG A 609 -17.42 25.78 1.88
CA ARG A 609 -16.72 26.23 3.09
C ARG A 609 -15.21 26.16 2.96
N PHE A 610 -14.71 25.06 2.43
CA PHE A 610 -13.28 24.79 2.27
C PHE A 610 -12.91 24.58 0.80
N ASN A 611 -13.57 25.29 -0.11
CA ASN A 611 -13.36 25.15 -1.55
C ASN A 611 -12.24 26.08 -2.04
N PRO A 612 -11.07 25.55 -2.50
CA PRO A 612 -9.92 26.35 -2.92
C PRO A 612 -10.23 27.34 -4.05
N VAL A 613 -11.12 27.00 -4.98
CA VAL A 613 -11.50 27.85 -6.11
C VAL A 613 -12.00 29.22 -5.68
N ASN A 614 -12.64 29.32 -4.50
CA ASN A 614 -13.15 30.57 -3.95
C ASN A 614 -12.04 31.54 -3.49
N HIS A 615 -10.80 31.08 -3.43
CA HIS A 615 -9.65 31.85 -2.92
C HIS A 615 -8.56 32.10 -3.96
N VAL A 616 -8.79 31.73 -5.21
CA VAL A 616 -7.84 31.85 -6.31
C VAL A 616 -7.32 33.30 -6.48
N ALA A 617 -8.14 34.32 -6.25
CA ALA A 617 -7.74 35.72 -6.34
C ALA A 617 -6.62 36.10 -5.35
N LYS A 618 -6.35 35.30 -4.31
CA LYS A 618 -5.28 35.53 -3.33
C LYS A 618 -3.99 34.79 -3.68
N TRP A 619 -4.00 33.93 -4.70
CA TRP A 619 -2.84 33.15 -5.08
C TRP A 619 -1.72 34.03 -5.61
N ASN A 620 -0.49 33.78 -5.19
CA ASN A 620 0.67 34.58 -5.54
C ASN A 620 2.00 33.79 -5.54
N LYS A 621 1.96 32.47 -5.34
CA LYS A 621 3.17 31.65 -5.30
C LYS A 621 3.30 30.79 -6.55
N PRO A 622 4.52 30.64 -7.07
CA PRO A 622 4.80 29.71 -8.16
C PRO A 622 4.34 28.30 -7.82
N MET A 623 3.71 27.61 -8.77
CA MET A 623 3.19 26.25 -8.53
C MET A 623 3.50 25.31 -9.70
N LEU A 624 4.06 24.15 -9.38
CA LEU A 624 4.11 22.99 -10.26
C LEU A 624 2.84 22.16 -10.04
N VAL A 625 2.12 21.88 -11.12
CA VAL A 625 0.93 21.01 -11.13
C VAL A 625 1.29 19.71 -11.80
N VAL A 626 0.92 18.56 -11.23
CA VAL A 626 1.15 17.22 -11.78
C VAL A 626 -0.15 16.46 -11.88
N GLN A 627 -0.38 15.71 -12.98
CA GLN A 627 -1.61 14.98 -13.21
C GLN A 627 -1.39 13.71 -14.04
N GLY A 628 -2.04 12.61 -13.64
CA GLY A 628 -2.22 11.41 -14.44
C GLY A 628 -3.49 11.50 -15.31
N GLY A 629 -3.40 11.14 -16.58
CA GLY A 629 -4.51 11.21 -17.54
C GLY A 629 -5.60 10.16 -17.31
N ARG A 630 -5.29 9.10 -16.53
CA ARG A 630 -6.22 8.06 -16.12
C ARG A 630 -6.59 8.14 -14.64
N ASP A 631 -6.39 9.28 -14.04
CA ASP A 631 -6.84 9.55 -12.68
C ASP A 631 -8.34 9.84 -12.69
N PHE A 632 -9.14 8.86 -12.25
CA PHE A 632 -10.58 9.02 -12.12
C PHE A 632 -11.01 9.31 -10.68
N ARG A 633 -10.09 9.17 -9.72
CA ARG A 633 -10.26 9.59 -8.34
C ARG A 633 -10.27 11.11 -8.21
N ILE A 634 -9.25 11.78 -8.71
CA ILE A 634 -9.19 13.25 -8.85
C ILE A 634 -9.04 13.57 -10.33
N PRO A 635 -10.17 13.80 -11.02
CA PRO A 635 -10.18 13.93 -12.47
C PRO A 635 -9.31 15.07 -13.00
N THR A 636 -8.80 14.88 -14.21
CA THR A 636 -7.85 15.78 -14.90
C THR A 636 -8.30 17.25 -14.91
N GLU A 637 -9.60 17.49 -14.92
CA GLU A 637 -10.20 18.84 -14.92
C GLU A 637 -9.80 19.66 -13.69
N GLN A 638 -9.54 19.02 -12.54
CA GLN A 638 -9.08 19.68 -11.32
C GLN A 638 -7.71 20.34 -11.54
N SER A 639 -6.76 19.60 -12.09
CA SER A 639 -5.42 20.11 -12.38
C SER A 639 -5.38 21.09 -13.55
N LEU A 640 -6.18 20.86 -14.61
CA LEU A 640 -6.31 21.82 -15.72
C LEU A 640 -6.90 23.15 -15.25
N ALA A 641 -7.89 23.13 -14.35
CA ALA A 641 -8.47 24.34 -13.77
C ALA A 641 -7.46 25.06 -12.86
N THR A 642 -6.71 24.32 -12.01
CA THR A 642 -5.61 24.88 -11.21
C THR A 642 -4.59 25.58 -12.09
N PHE A 643 -4.09 24.92 -13.13
CA PHE A 643 -3.09 25.46 -14.03
C PHE A 643 -3.62 26.68 -14.82
N THR A 644 -4.87 26.61 -15.29
CA THR A 644 -5.53 27.74 -15.96
C THR A 644 -5.62 28.96 -15.06
N ALA A 645 -6.01 28.77 -13.79
CA ALA A 645 -6.10 29.86 -12.82
C ALA A 645 -4.75 30.55 -12.59
N LEU A 646 -3.68 29.77 -12.42
CA LEU A 646 -2.31 30.27 -12.26
C LEU A 646 -1.86 31.08 -13.48
N GLN A 647 -1.98 30.50 -14.68
CA GLN A 647 -1.58 31.13 -15.93
C GLN A 647 -2.35 32.43 -16.20
N ARG A 648 -3.65 32.43 -15.96
CA ARG A 648 -4.51 33.62 -16.16
C ARG A 648 -4.18 34.78 -15.22
N GLN A 649 -3.65 34.50 -14.05
CA GLN A 649 -3.18 35.45 -13.08
C GLN A 649 -1.72 35.86 -13.29
N GLY A 650 -1.01 35.31 -14.28
CA GLY A 650 0.41 35.56 -14.52
C GLY A 650 1.32 34.99 -13.45
N ILE A 651 0.84 34.01 -12.67
CA ILE A 651 1.64 33.29 -11.68
C ILE A 651 2.49 32.24 -12.40
N GLU A 652 3.78 32.23 -12.13
CA GLU A 652 4.69 31.27 -12.75
C GLU A 652 4.31 29.83 -12.38
N SER A 653 4.07 28.99 -13.38
CA SER A 653 3.58 27.65 -13.18
C SER A 653 3.96 26.72 -14.33
N GLN A 654 4.04 25.44 -14.03
CA GLN A 654 4.25 24.36 -14.99
C GLN A 654 3.19 23.27 -14.76
N LEU A 655 2.85 22.53 -15.82
CA LEU A 655 2.00 21.35 -15.76
C LEU A 655 2.80 20.15 -16.28
N LEU A 656 3.00 19.15 -15.43
CA LEU A 656 3.55 17.83 -15.81
C LEU A 656 2.37 16.87 -15.94
N TYR A 657 2.10 16.42 -17.16
CA TYR A 657 0.96 15.57 -17.47
C TYR A 657 1.43 14.23 -18.04
N PHE A 658 0.89 13.14 -17.50
CA PHE A 658 1.19 11.78 -17.94
C PHE A 658 -0.06 11.14 -18.54
N ASP A 659 -0.08 10.91 -19.85
CA ASP A 659 -1.25 10.39 -20.57
C ASP A 659 -1.78 9.03 -20.05
N ASP A 660 -0.88 8.20 -19.51
CA ASP A 660 -1.11 6.80 -19.23
C ASP A 660 -0.84 6.38 -17.77
N GLU A 661 -0.74 7.36 -16.86
CA GLU A 661 -0.70 7.15 -15.40
C GLU A 661 -2.07 7.44 -14.77
N ASN A 662 -2.32 6.74 -13.65
CA ASN A 662 -3.49 6.96 -12.82
C ASN A 662 -3.19 7.96 -11.68
N HIS A 663 -3.93 7.90 -10.58
CA HIS A 663 -3.73 8.69 -9.36
C HIS A 663 -2.33 8.52 -8.74
N TRP A 664 -1.64 7.43 -9.10
CA TRP A 664 -0.27 7.15 -8.68
C TRP A 664 0.64 7.05 -9.90
N VAL A 665 1.69 7.83 -9.98
CA VAL A 665 2.70 7.71 -11.04
C VAL A 665 3.59 6.49 -10.74
N LEU A 666 3.32 5.36 -11.41
CA LEU A 666 3.88 4.05 -11.05
C LEU A 666 4.88 3.48 -12.03
N LYS A 667 4.82 3.87 -13.32
CA LYS A 667 5.80 3.39 -14.30
C LYS A 667 7.18 3.94 -13.95
N PRO A 668 8.22 3.10 -13.95
CA PRO A 668 9.55 3.49 -13.46
C PRO A 668 10.11 4.76 -14.08
N GLN A 669 10.05 4.91 -15.42
CA GLN A 669 10.56 6.10 -16.10
C GLN A 669 9.71 7.34 -15.81
N ASN A 670 8.38 7.21 -15.68
CA ASN A 670 7.50 8.31 -15.31
C ASN A 670 7.74 8.74 -13.85
N SER A 671 7.94 7.77 -12.95
CA SER A 671 8.31 8.06 -11.56
C SER A 671 9.65 8.79 -11.45
N GLU A 672 10.64 8.40 -12.24
CA GLU A 672 11.92 9.11 -12.30
C GLU A 672 11.74 10.54 -12.82
N GLN A 673 11.02 10.74 -13.93
CA GLN A 673 10.69 12.04 -14.48
C GLN A 673 9.94 12.93 -13.48
N TRP A 674 8.98 12.36 -12.75
CA TRP A 674 8.23 13.05 -11.70
C TRP A 674 9.18 13.62 -10.63
N HIS A 675 10.06 12.78 -10.09
CA HIS A 675 11.01 13.18 -9.04
C HIS A 675 12.02 14.22 -9.55
N GLU A 676 12.55 14.03 -10.75
CA GLU A 676 13.48 14.98 -11.36
C GLU A 676 12.82 16.34 -11.59
N THR A 677 11.59 16.37 -12.12
CA THR A 677 10.85 17.60 -12.37
C THR A 677 10.52 18.34 -11.08
N VAL A 678 10.01 17.61 -10.06
CA VAL A 678 9.74 18.18 -8.74
C VAL A 678 11.04 18.69 -8.11
N GLY A 679 12.11 17.92 -8.16
CA GLY A 679 13.40 18.33 -7.63
C GLY A 679 13.97 19.57 -8.30
N ALA A 680 13.88 19.68 -9.62
CA ALA A 680 14.31 20.87 -10.37
C ALA A 680 13.43 22.11 -10.04
N TRP A 681 12.11 21.91 -9.87
CA TRP A 681 11.21 22.97 -9.44
C TRP A 681 11.58 23.53 -8.07
N LEU A 682 11.85 22.68 -7.09
CA LEU A 682 12.28 23.11 -5.76
C LEU A 682 13.62 23.86 -5.83
N ASP A 683 14.61 23.31 -6.54
CA ASP A 683 15.94 23.92 -6.68
C ASP A 683 15.88 25.33 -7.25
N ARG A 684 15.04 25.56 -8.24
CA ARG A 684 14.83 26.86 -8.87
C ARG A 684 14.36 27.95 -7.87
N TRP A 685 13.54 27.61 -6.91
CA TRP A 685 12.93 28.59 -5.99
C TRP A 685 13.62 28.71 -4.63
N THR A 686 14.50 27.76 -4.29
CA THR A 686 15.10 27.70 -2.96
C THR A 686 16.63 27.74 -2.97
N LYS A 687 17.29 27.47 -4.09
CA LYS A 687 18.75 27.41 -4.17
C LYS A 687 19.40 28.54 -4.94
N GLU A 688 18.63 29.34 -5.65
CA GLU A 688 19.09 30.54 -6.35
C GLU A 688 19.19 31.75 -5.43
#